data_78014f99f5b5fc9f708502c1d6e432f5
#
_entry.id   78014f99f5b5fc9f708502c1d6e432f5
#
_cell.length_a   1.000
_cell.length_b   1.000
_cell.length_c   1.000
_cell.angle_alpha   90.00
_cell.angle_beta   90.00
_cell.angle_gamma   90.00
#
_symmetry.space_group_name_H-M   'P 1'
#
loop_
_entity.id
_entity.type
_entity.pdbx_description
1 polymer ?
#
loop_
_entity_poly.entity_id
_entity_poly.type
_entity_poly.pdbx_seq_one_letter_code
_entity_poly.pdbx_strand_id
1 'polypeptide(L)'
;MQEQQLPIPVIMAGGQGRRLQPLTDTLPKPLVPIAGQGALMRILDLLYRHGYREAILSLCYRAEQIRAACGQSMCGVKLYYACEQTPLGTAGGVRQALRQHTAFAARQVLVISGDAVCSFDLAKAYRAHEKSGAAATLLLAHAENVGAFGVVQCRRDGQISAFAEKPSAFGAAWDTVNTGIYFLRPELLRRIPENAAYDFGHDLFPAALRAKERLQGVLGHGFWCDIGTPDAFYRTSFAVARGEIAGLAAAPDLLRGSSLVGKNCRIAADAVLRDSILFDGVTVESGALLDGVIVCEKCHIGARAELRRGTILGSGVSIAPGAVLRSGTKLSANTACVSGNEKQLPRGGEYAEGKTLFDGARCLDDRFSRTELFLFCGGADILFCARFGGALARTTQADRGALLLCHDGRNISTCAAELIGAAAAAAGKTVSMLGQGSYPEMQYLCQKTGAALGAYLRFDGGRCTARLCDKNGLYPMRAQERAVFSALFEDTPQAEKTAGRLHAFSGTRALLCGAMQGLCKNERRVPFALRGAEAKRVLGPYFAALGRRAQENAPLCFCLSALGALTVFSAGEEYDAYAITGCLLFHFAAGKSEKTVALPNTAPPYLLELCREKGIAVQTVLHCPCDSEEQLAARTLYAQKPMLHNAVFAAVFLLDLLERSGKSLSECAAAAKLSPLRIRRRASIALRAGEGGALMRMLAQSTPAYLHRGEDAAGLCLSGGALTLYPRRKTTLALSADAASCEAAQELLAGGTKALEALLKRLRTEKV
;
A
#
# COMPACT_ATOMS: atom_id res chain seq x y z
N MET A 1 -22.73 -8.61 46.67
CA MET A 1 -21.87 -8.34 45.52
C MET A 1 -22.81 -7.95 44.40
N GLN A 2 -22.79 -6.68 43.95
CA GLN A 2 -23.53 -6.27 42.72
C GLN A 2 -22.94 -7.10 41.57
N GLU A 3 -23.78 -7.80 40.85
CA GLU A 3 -23.35 -8.46 39.58
C GLU A 3 -22.75 -7.38 38.69
N GLN A 4 -21.45 -7.46 38.50
CA GLN A 4 -20.72 -6.50 37.68
C GLN A 4 -21.24 -6.64 36.23
N GLN A 5 -21.98 -5.65 35.79
CA GLN A 5 -22.61 -5.67 34.46
C GLN A 5 -21.53 -5.73 33.37
N LEU A 6 -21.55 -6.78 32.53
CA LEU A 6 -20.61 -6.96 31.42
C LEU A 6 -20.65 -5.74 30.47
N PRO A 7 -19.52 -5.40 29.80
CA PRO A 7 -19.49 -4.39 28.75
C PRO A 7 -20.54 -4.66 27.67
N ILE A 8 -21.08 -3.63 27.03
CA ILE A 8 -21.98 -3.84 25.89
C ILE A 8 -21.14 -4.11 24.63
N PRO A 9 -21.31 -5.26 23.91
CA PRO A 9 -20.67 -5.48 22.65
C PRO A 9 -21.21 -4.56 21.56
N VAL A 10 -20.30 -3.88 20.84
CA VAL A 10 -20.60 -3.18 19.60
C VAL A 10 -19.82 -3.85 18.47
N ILE A 11 -20.54 -4.51 17.58
CA ILE A 11 -19.97 -5.30 16.47
C ILE A 11 -19.90 -4.40 15.23
N MET A 12 -18.68 -4.14 14.76
CA MET A 12 -18.46 -3.37 13.53
C MET A 12 -18.67 -4.27 12.30
N ALA A 13 -19.75 -4.09 11.57
CA ALA A 13 -20.14 -4.90 10.42
C ALA A 13 -20.48 -4.08 9.17
N GLY A 14 -19.97 -2.85 9.04
CA GLY A 14 -20.26 -1.92 7.93
C GLY A 14 -19.30 -1.99 6.74
N GLY A 15 -18.29 -2.85 6.76
CA GLY A 15 -17.26 -2.93 5.74
C GLY A 15 -17.73 -3.51 4.40
N GLN A 16 -17.25 -2.96 3.27
CA GLN A 16 -17.65 -3.39 1.91
C GLN A 16 -17.02 -4.73 1.47
N GLY A 17 -15.95 -5.19 2.09
CA GLY A 17 -15.31 -6.48 1.77
C GLY A 17 -14.68 -6.59 0.39
N ARG A 18 -14.26 -5.48 -0.24
CA ARG A 18 -13.76 -5.43 -1.64
C ARG A 18 -12.62 -6.41 -1.95
N ARG A 19 -11.72 -6.65 -1.01
CA ARG A 19 -10.57 -7.57 -1.18
C ARG A 19 -10.99 -9.05 -1.32
N LEU A 20 -12.22 -9.37 -0.92
CA LEU A 20 -12.79 -10.71 -1.02
C LEU A 20 -13.58 -10.95 -2.31
N GLN A 21 -13.80 -9.92 -3.13
CA GLN A 21 -14.52 -10.11 -4.39
C GLN A 21 -13.86 -11.22 -5.24
N PRO A 22 -14.68 -12.05 -5.91
CA PRO A 22 -16.13 -11.93 -6.11
C PRO A 22 -17.01 -12.58 -5.01
N LEU A 23 -16.46 -13.12 -3.91
CA LEU A 23 -17.27 -13.73 -2.82
C LEU A 23 -18.26 -12.73 -2.20
N THR A 24 -17.92 -11.44 -2.23
CA THR A 24 -18.73 -10.35 -1.66
C THR A 24 -19.56 -9.58 -2.70
N ASP A 25 -19.65 -10.07 -3.93
CA ASP A 25 -20.46 -9.42 -4.97
C ASP A 25 -21.97 -9.45 -4.62
N THR A 26 -22.43 -10.52 -3.97
CA THR A 26 -23.83 -10.72 -3.61
C THR A 26 -24.09 -10.67 -2.11
N LEU A 27 -23.08 -11.00 -1.29
CA LEU A 27 -23.17 -11.08 0.17
C LEU A 27 -22.29 -10.02 0.84
N PRO A 28 -22.74 -9.38 1.94
CA PRO A 28 -21.85 -8.58 2.78
C PRO A 28 -20.81 -9.48 3.46
N LYS A 29 -19.57 -8.97 3.62
CA LYS A 29 -18.43 -9.71 4.18
C LYS A 29 -18.74 -10.47 5.48
N PRO A 30 -19.49 -9.91 6.46
CA PRO A 30 -19.81 -10.62 7.70
C PRO A 30 -20.65 -11.88 7.52
N LEU A 31 -21.37 -12.00 6.41
CA LEU A 31 -22.23 -13.16 6.10
C LEU A 31 -21.57 -14.18 5.17
N VAL A 32 -20.38 -13.94 4.63
CA VAL A 32 -19.67 -14.91 3.78
C VAL A 32 -19.43 -16.19 4.57
N PRO A 33 -19.87 -17.37 4.08
CA PRO A 33 -19.87 -18.62 4.86
C PRO A 33 -18.46 -19.23 4.95
N ILE A 34 -17.88 -19.20 6.14
CA ILE A 34 -16.62 -19.84 6.49
C ILE A 34 -16.95 -21.22 7.06
N ALA A 35 -16.68 -22.29 6.31
CA ALA A 35 -17.15 -23.62 6.63
C ALA A 35 -18.64 -23.63 7.03
N GLY A 36 -19.49 -23.11 6.14
CA GLY A 36 -20.95 -23.13 6.25
C GLY A 36 -21.59 -22.11 7.19
N GLN A 37 -20.80 -21.28 7.91
CA GLN A 37 -21.34 -20.29 8.86
C GLN A 37 -20.66 -18.94 8.69
N GLY A 38 -21.42 -17.84 8.59
CA GLY A 38 -20.87 -16.49 8.46
C GLY A 38 -20.00 -16.08 9.65
N ALA A 39 -19.01 -15.22 9.38
CA ALA A 39 -18.11 -14.70 10.43
C ALA A 39 -18.88 -14.02 11.58
N LEU A 40 -19.90 -13.22 11.28
CA LEU A 40 -20.75 -12.57 12.26
C LEU A 40 -21.45 -13.55 13.19
N MET A 41 -21.94 -14.67 12.65
CA MET A 41 -22.60 -15.70 13.47
C MET A 41 -21.60 -16.35 14.44
N ARG A 42 -20.36 -16.57 14.00
CA ARG A 42 -19.29 -17.10 14.86
C ARG A 42 -18.92 -16.12 15.99
N ILE A 43 -18.92 -14.82 15.70
CA ILE A 43 -18.72 -13.80 16.73
C ILE A 43 -19.88 -13.77 17.73
N LEU A 44 -21.12 -13.87 17.28
CA LEU A 44 -22.29 -13.92 18.17
C LEU A 44 -22.28 -15.19 19.07
N ASP A 45 -21.87 -16.33 18.51
CA ASP A 45 -21.69 -17.56 19.30
C ASP A 45 -20.55 -17.41 20.34
N LEU A 46 -19.43 -16.79 19.96
CA LEU A 46 -18.35 -16.46 20.90
C LEU A 46 -18.86 -15.56 22.04
N LEU A 47 -19.58 -14.50 21.72
CA LEU A 47 -20.18 -13.61 22.74
C LEU A 47 -21.12 -14.34 23.66
N TYR A 48 -22.03 -15.18 23.13
CA TYR A 48 -22.98 -15.96 23.91
C TYR A 48 -22.27 -16.90 24.90
N ARG A 49 -21.23 -17.61 24.46
CA ARG A 49 -20.41 -18.49 25.29
C ARG A 49 -19.68 -17.77 26.43
N HIS A 50 -19.35 -16.48 26.22
CA HIS A 50 -18.74 -15.62 27.24
C HIS A 50 -19.77 -14.84 28.09
N GLY A 51 -21.06 -15.21 28.05
CA GLY A 51 -22.09 -14.65 28.92
C GLY A 51 -22.77 -13.39 28.38
N TYR A 52 -22.41 -12.88 27.21
CA TYR A 52 -23.09 -11.75 26.60
C TYR A 52 -24.46 -12.16 26.04
N ARG A 53 -25.49 -11.38 26.34
CA ARG A 53 -26.88 -11.66 25.91
C ARG A 53 -27.46 -10.56 25.03
N GLU A 54 -26.74 -9.48 24.86
CA GLU A 54 -27.12 -8.31 24.07
C GLU A 54 -25.91 -7.82 23.28
N ALA A 55 -26.13 -7.32 22.07
CA ALA A 55 -25.10 -6.68 21.26
C ALA A 55 -25.70 -5.62 20.32
N ILE A 56 -24.93 -4.59 20.00
CA ILE A 56 -25.28 -3.59 18.99
C ILE A 56 -24.46 -3.89 17.71
N LEU A 57 -25.13 -3.95 16.56
CA LEU A 57 -24.48 -4.09 15.26
C LEU A 57 -24.40 -2.69 14.61
N SER A 58 -23.18 -2.18 14.40
CA SER A 58 -22.93 -0.98 13.61
C SER A 58 -22.81 -1.36 12.13
N LEU A 59 -23.77 -0.91 11.33
CA LEU A 59 -23.95 -1.28 9.93
C LEU A 59 -23.84 -0.07 9.03
N CYS A 60 -23.34 -0.29 7.80
CA CYS A 60 -23.32 0.71 6.72
C CYS A 60 -23.65 0.03 5.39
N TYR A 61 -22.72 -0.75 4.85
CA TYR A 61 -22.88 -1.41 3.57
C TYR A 61 -23.82 -2.62 3.65
N ARG A 62 -24.85 -2.68 2.80
CA ARG A 62 -25.84 -3.78 2.73
C ARG A 62 -26.49 -4.10 4.08
N ALA A 63 -26.77 -3.07 4.87
CA ALA A 63 -27.32 -3.21 6.21
C ALA A 63 -28.59 -4.07 6.26
N GLU A 64 -29.49 -3.92 5.28
CA GLU A 64 -30.75 -4.67 5.23
C GLU A 64 -30.54 -6.18 5.04
N GLN A 65 -29.51 -6.61 4.28
CA GLN A 65 -29.20 -8.03 4.14
C GLN A 65 -28.72 -8.62 5.48
N ILE A 66 -27.91 -7.87 6.24
CA ILE A 66 -27.45 -8.31 7.58
C ILE A 66 -28.63 -8.38 8.54
N ARG A 67 -29.51 -7.37 8.54
CA ARG A 67 -30.71 -7.34 9.40
C ARG A 67 -31.65 -8.51 9.08
N ALA A 68 -31.88 -8.77 7.79
CA ALA A 68 -32.72 -9.88 7.35
C ALA A 68 -32.14 -11.25 7.76
N ALA A 69 -30.81 -11.41 7.68
CA ALA A 69 -30.14 -12.66 8.04
C ALA A 69 -30.09 -12.90 9.55
N CYS A 70 -29.95 -11.85 10.37
CA CYS A 70 -29.75 -12.00 11.82
C CYS A 70 -31.05 -11.84 12.65
N GLY A 71 -32.07 -11.14 12.13
CA GLY A 71 -33.32 -10.89 12.84
C GLY A 71 -33.14 -10.08 14.14
N GLN A 72 -34.04 -10.25 15.09
CA GLN A 72 -33.96 -9.55 16.39
C GLN A 72 -33.04 -10.25 17.40
N SER A 73 -32.75 -11.53 17.19
CA SER A 73 -31.84 -12.31 18.03
C SER A 73 -31.18 -13.42 17.21
N MET A 74 -29.91 -13.70 17.48
CA MET A 74 -29.16 -14.79 16.84
C MET A 74 -28.16 -15.38 17.80
N CYS A 75 -27.95 -16.69 17.75
CA CYS A 75 -27.07 -17.44 18.67
C CYS A 75 -27.34 -17.12 20.15
N GLY A 76 -28.59 -16.83 20.54
CA GLY A 76 -28.96 -16.50 21.92
C GLY A 76 -28.59 -15.07 22.35
N VAL A 77 -28.17 -14.22 21.44
CA VAL A 77 -27.86 -12.79 21.68
C VAL A 77 -28.95 -11.92 21.07
N LYS A 78 -29.54 -11.04 21.86
CA LYS A 78 -30.47 -9.99 21.40
C LYS A 78 -29.71 -8.89 20.66
N LEU A 79 -30.20 -8.50 19.49
CA LEU A 79 -29.51 -7.59 18.58
C LEU A 79 -30.21 -6.23 18.51
N TYR A 80 -29.41 -5.19 18.64
CA TYR A 80 -29.76 -3.81 18.36
C TYR A 80 -29.02 -3.35 17.13
N TYR A 81 -29.62 -2.51 16.30
CA TYR A 81 -29.04 -2.12 15.01
C TYR A 81 -28.84 -0.61 14.96
N ALA A 82 -27.62 -0.20 14.63
CA ALA A 82 -27.27 1.17 14.35
C ALA A 82 -26.77 1.27 12.89
N CYS A 83 -27.46 2.10 12.09
CA CYS A 83 -27.12 2.26 10.68
C CYS A 83 -26.48 3.63 10.43
N GLU A 84 -25.32 3.63 9.79
CA GLU A 84 -24.64 4.83 9.31
C GLU A 84 -25.20 5.22 7.94
N GLN A 85 -25.57 6.49 7.76
CA GLN A 85 -25.96 7.04 6.46
C GLN A 85 -24.75 7.32 5.57
N THR A 86 -23.66 7.73 6.18
CA THR A 86 -22.34 7.94 5.57
C THR A 86 -21.28 7.25 6.42
N PRO A 87 -20.20 6.70 5.82
CA PRO A 87 -19.14 6.04 6.58
C PRO A 87 -18.48 7.00 7.58
N LEU A 88 -18.61 6.71 8.86
CA LEU A 88 -18.05 7.51 9.95
C LEU A 88 -16.69 6.99 10.48
N GLY A 89 -16.10 6.00 9.80
CA GLY A 89 -14.91 5.32 10.31
C GLY A 89 -15.25 4.37 11.47
N THR A 90 -14.26 3.61 11.93
CA THR A 90 -14.48 2.55 12.92
C THR A 90 -14.92 3.09 14.29
N ALA A 91 -14.30 4.16 14.77
CA ALA A 91 -14.63 4.76 16.05
C ALA A 91 -15.89 5.65 15.99
N GLY A 92 -16.06 6.39 14.90
CA GLY A 92 -17.26 7.20 14.68
C GLY A 92 -18.52 6.35 14.60
N GLY A 93 -18.48 5.19 13.92
CA GLY A 93 -19.59 4.24 13.87
C GLY A 93 -19.98 3.70 15.26
N VAL A 94 -19.00 3.35 16.09
CA VAL A 94 -19.25 2.90 17.47
C VAL A 94 -19.88 4.02 18.30
N ARG A 95 -19.39 5.26 18.20
CA ARG A 95 -20.00 6.39 18.89
C ARG A 95 -21.44 6.63 18.46
N GLN A 96 -21.71 6.59 17.14
CA GLN A 96 -23.07 6.73 16.63
C GLN A 96 -24.00 5.60 17.14
N ALA A 97 -23.50 4.36 17.17
CA ALA A 97 -24.25 3.22 17.68
C ALA A 97 -24.70 3.44 19.15
N LEU A 98 -23.81 3.93 19.98
CA LEU A 98 -24.15 4.27 21.39
C LEU A 98 -25.12 5.46 21.52
N ARG A 99 -25.06 6.42 20.61
CA ARG A 99 -26.03 7.54 20.58
C ARG A 99 -27.43 7.10 20.18
N GLN A 100 -27.55 6.17 19.24
CA GLN A 100 -28.83 5.60 18.82
C GLN A 100 -29.45 4.71 19.92
N HIS A 101 -28.60 4.17 20.83
CA HIS A 101 -28.99 3.28 21.90
C HIS A 101 -28.52 3.82 23.26
N THR A 102 -29.08 4.96 23.69
CA THR A 102 -28.67 5.73 24.88
C THR A 102 -28.69 4.94 26.18
N ALA A 103 -29.53 3.88 26.29
CA ALA A 103 -29.55 3.00 27.45
C ALA A 103 -28.19 2.35 27.74
N PHE A 104 -27.29 2.26 26.77
CA PHE A 104 -25.96 1.66 26.91
C PHE A 104 -24.84 2.70 27.03
N ALA A 105 -25.13 4.00 26.91
CA ALA A 105 -24.11 5.05 26.80
C ALA A 105 -23.19 5.20 28.03
N ALA A 106 -23.64 4.76 29.20
CA ALA A 106 -22.85 4.78 30.43
C ALA A 106 -22.07 3.47 30.71
N ARG A 107 -22.30 2.42 29.91
CA ARG A 107 -21.61 1.13 30.07
C ARG A 107 -20.24 1.16 29.44
N GLN A 108 -19.33 0.34 29.96
CA GLN A 108 -18.13 -0.03 29.24
C GLN A 108 -18.51 -0.74 27.93
N VAL A 109 -17.67 -0.62 26.92
CA VAL A 109 -17.93 -1.13 25.57
C VAL A 109 -16.90 -2.20 25.20
N LEU A 110 -17.38 -3.33 24.68
CA LEU A 110 -16.56 -4.29 23.95
C LEU A 110 -16.75 -4.03 22.44
N VAL A 111 -15.78 -3.40 21.80
CA VAL A 111 -15.77 -3.32 20.35
C VAL A 111 -15.21 -4.60 19.77
N ILE A 112 -15.83 -5.13 18.74
CA ILE A 112 -15.37 -6.35 18.04
C ILE A 112 -15.68 -6.26 16.54
N SER A 113 -14.71 -6.66 15.71
CA SER A 113 -14.88 -6.71 14.25
C SER A 113 -15.77 -7.89 13.86
N GLY A 114 -16.84 -7.64 13.11
CA GLY A 114 -17.81 -8.65 12.67
C GLY A 114 -17.36 -9.50 11.47
N ASP A 115 -16.14 -9.29 10.99
CA ASP A 115 -15.59 -9.91 9.78
C ASP A 115 -14.33 -10.75 10.05
N ALA A 116 -14.03 -11.04 11.31
CA ALA A 116 -12.93 -11.92 11.73
C ALA A 116 -13.44 -13.26 12.28
N VAL A 117 -12.61 -14.27 12.19
CA VAL A 117 -12.80 -15.53 12.93
C VAL A 117 -11.95 -15.47 14.18
N CYS A 118 -12.58 -15.67 15.33
CA CYS A 118 -11.94 -15.52 16.64
C CYS A 118 -12.41 -16.58 17.63
N SER A 119 -11.47 -17.11 18.44
CA SER A 119 -11.75 -17.99 19.58
C SER A 119 -11.10 -17.50 20.89
N PHE A 120 -10.83 -16.20 21.01
CA PHE A 120 -10.19 -15.63 22.20
C PHE A 120 -11.04 -15.76 23.48
N ASP A 121 -10.37 -15.94 24.62
CA ASP A 121 -10.99 -15.86 25.93
C ASP A 121 -11.28 -14.39 26.32
N LEU A 122 -12.50 -13.95 25.97
CA LEU A 122 -12.95 -12.58 26.24
C LEU A 122 -13.08 -12.30 27.75
N ALA A 123 -13.40 -13.32 28.57
CA ALA A 123 -13.53 -13.15 30.01
C ALA A 123 -12.17 -12.88 30.66
N LYS A 124 -11.13 -13.60 30.23
CA LYS A 124 -9.76 -13.35 30.70
C LYS A 124 -9.27 -11.96 30.27
N ALA A 125 -9.56 -11.56 29.04
CA ALA A 125 -9.20 -10.25 28.54
C ALA A 125 -9.92 -9.11 29.28
N TYR A 126 -11.21 -9.28 29.59
CA TYR A 126 -11.96 -8.31 30.39
C TYR A 126 -11.41 -8.17 31.81
N ARG A 127 -11.09 -9.28 32.49
CA ARG A 127 -10.43 -9.22 33.80
C ARG A 127 -9.10 -8.47 33.77
N ALA A 128 -8.32 -8.63 32.69
CA ALA A 128 -7.08 -7.87 32.51
C ALA A 128 -7.34 -6.37 32.31
N HIS A 129 -8.41 -6.00 31.56
CA HIS A 129 -8.85 -4.63 31.41
C HIS A 129 -9.18 -3.98 32.74
N GLU A 130 -10.04 -4.61 33.53
CA GLU A 130 -10.42 -4.11 34.85
C GLU A 130 -9.21 -3.93 35.79
N LYS A 131 -8.35 -4.95 35.86
CA LYS A 131 -7.12 -4.91 36.67
C LYS A 131 -6.15 -3.80 36.25
N SER A 132 -6.06 -3.50 34.97
CA SER A 132 -5.13 -2.50 34.45
C SER A 132 -5.54 -1.08 34.77
N GLY A 133 -6.84 -0.80 34.96
CA GLY A 133 -7.39 0.53 35.07
C GLY A 133 -7.22 1.40 33.80
N ALA A 134 -6.87 0.80 32.67
CA ALA A 134 -6.62 1.51 31.42
C ALA A 134 -7.91 2.09 30.82
N ALA A 135 -7.78 3.20 30.09
CA ALA A 135 -8.90 3.81 29.34
C ALA A 135 -9.35 2.89 28.18
N ALA A 136 -8.40 2.15 27.59
CA ALA A 136 -8.68 1.10 26.64
C ALA A 136 -7.74 -0.10 26.81
N THR A 137 -8.25 -1.30 26.53
CA THR A 137 -7.46 -2.52 26.39
C THR A 137 -7.67 -3.11 25.01
N LEU A 138 -6.57 -3.23 24.25
CA LEU A 138 -6.55 -3.80 22.92
C LEU A 138 -6.14 -5.26 22.97
N LEU A 139 -6.94 -6.16 22.39
CA LEU A 139 -6.51 -7.52 22.17
C LEU A 139 -5.58 -7.57 20.96
N LEU A 140 -4.45 -8.23 21.14
CA LEU A 140 -3.37 -8.30 20.17
C LEU A 140 -3.19 -9.75 19.70
N ALA A 141 -2.70 -9.91 18.49
CA ALA A 141 -2.27 -11.19 17.94
C ALA A 141 -0.89 -11.05 17.31
N HIS A 142 -0.17 -12.14 17.14
CA HIS A 142 1.01 -12.18 16.29
C HIS A 142 0.60 -12.34 14.83
N ALA A 143 1.16 -11.54 13.93
CA ALA A 143 0.89 -11.63 12.51
C ALA A 143 2.19 -11.62 11.70
N GLU A 144 2.26 -12.50 10.69
CA GLU A 144 3.38 -12.54 9.76
C GLU A 144 3.42 -11.31 8.85
N ASN A 145 2.27 -10.89 8.36
CA ASN A 145 2.11 -9.72 7.51
C ASN A 145 1.51 -8.54 8.30
N VAL A 146 2.36 -7.85 9.03
CA VAL A 146 1.97 -6.73 9.90
C VAL A 146 1.49 -5.50 9.13
N GLY A 147 1.89 -5.32 7.87
CA GLY A 147 1.54 -4.15 7.07
C GLY A 147 0.05 -4.03 6.71
N ALA A 148 -0.75 -5.07 6.97
CA ALA A 148 -2.20 -5.04 6.77
C ALA A 148 -2.97 -4.51 7.98
N PHE A 149 -2.31 -4.38 9.15
CA PHE A 149 -2.92 -4.13 10.45
C PHE A 149 -2.28 -2.93 11.14
N GLY A 150 -2.92 -2.43 12.19
CA GLY A 150 -2.29 -1.55 13.17
C GLY A 150 -1.28 -2.35 13.99
N VAL A 151 -0.04 -1.91 14.05
CA VAL A 151 1.03 -2.56 14.84
C VAL A 151 1.16 -1.85 16.17
N VAL A 152 1.32 -2.64 17.24
CA VAL A 152 1.29 -2.17 18.62
C VAL A 152 2.59 -2.54 19.33
N GLN A 153 3.24 -1.57 19.94
CA GLN A 153 4.36 -1.80 20.84
C GLN A 153 3.88 -1.78 22.28
N CYS A 154 4.16 -2.85 23.02
CA CYS A 154 3.90 -2.93 24.45
C CYS A 154 5.19 -2.94 25.25
N ARG A 155 5.16 -2.32 26.42
CA ARG A 155 6.15 -2.48 27.47
C ARG A 155 6.01 -3.86 28.15
N ARG A 156 6.92 -4.24 29.03
CA ARG A 156 6.89 -5.51 29.76
C ARG A 156 5.64 -5.70 30.63
N ASP A 157 5.06 -4.60 31.12
CA ASP A 157 3.82 -4.58 31.90
C ASP A 157 2.54 -4.60 31.04
N GLY A 158 2.73 -4.69 29.71
CA GLY A 158 1.66 -4.67 28.73
C GLY A 158 1.14 -3.27 28.38
N GLN A 159 1.66 -2.20 28.98
CA GLN A 159 1.28 -0.83 28.60
C GLN A 159 1.70 -0.55 27.16
N ILE A 160 0.79 -0.03 26.35
CA ILE A 160 1.09 0.36 24.97
C ILE A 160 1.95 1.62 24.98
N SER A 161 3.12 1.55 24.33
CA SER A 161 4.07 2.66 24.19
C SER A 161 4.05 3.32 22.82
N ALA A 162 3.65 2.57 21.77
CA ALA A 162 3.50 3.09 20.43
C ALA A 162 2.44 2.31 19.63
N PHE A 163 1.80 3.01 18.70
CA PHE A 163 0.81 2.47 17.77
C PHE A 163 1.07 3.03 16.38
N ALA A 164 1.17 2.15 15.38
CA ALA A 164 1.35 2.54 13.98
C ALA A 164 0.30 1.83 13.12
N GLU A 165 -0.61 2.61 12.53
CA GLU A 165 -1.66 2.06 11.67
C GLU A 165 -1.09 1.67 10.31
N LYS A 166 -1.15 0.37 9.99
CA LYS A 166 -0.71 -0.21 8.71
C LYS A 166 0.67 0.28 8.27
N PRO A 167 1.70 0.11 9.11
CA PRO A 167 3.06 0.50 8.74
C PRO A 167 3.53 -0.26 7.50
N SER A 168 4.65 0.14 6.92
CA SER A 168 5.23 -0.67 5.86
C SER A 168 5.56 -2.07 6.39
N ALA A 169 5.36 -3.08 5.56
CA ALA A 169 5.57 -4.48 5.96
C ALA A 169 7.04 -4.77 6.37
N PHE A 170 7.98 -3.90 5.96
CA PHE A 170 9.40 -4.01 6.25
C PHE A 170 9.83 -3.22 7.50
N GLY A 171 9.05 -2.23 7.92
CA GLY A 171 9.41 -1.30 8.98
C GLY A 171 8.89 -1.63 10.36
N ALA A 172 8.00 -2.62 10.48
CA ALA A 172 7.48 -3.00 11.78
C ALA A 172 8.52 -3.81 12.57
N ALA A 173 9.14 -3.17 13.54
CA ALA A 173 10.02 -3.84 14.49
C ALA A 173 9.27 -4.85 15.38
N TRP A 174 7.94 -4.82 15.34
CA TRP A 174 7.05 -5.66 16.17
C TRP A 174 6.11 -6.46 15.29
N ASP A 175 5.76 -7.64 15.75
CA ASP A 175 4.85 -8.58 15.09
C ASP A 175 3.47 -8.62 15.75
N THR A 176 3.28 -7.87 16.84
CA THR A 176 2.01 -7.74 17.53
C THR A 176 1.10 -6.76 16.82
N VAL A 177 -0.06 -7.25 16.39
CA VAL A 177 -1.03 -6.47 15.64
C VAL A 177 -2.34 -6.29 16.40
N ASN A 178 -2.99 -5.20 16.10
CA ASN A 178 -4.33 -4.88 16.55
C ASN A 178 -5.35 -5.78 15.86
N THR A 179 -6.16 -6.48 16.65
CA THR A 179 -7.15 -7.45 16.16
C THR A 179 -8.53 -6.85 15.86
N GLY A 180 -8.76 -5.58 16.20
CA GLY A 180 -10.09 -4.98 16.12
C GLY A 180 -11.01 -5.36 17.30
N ILE A 181 -10.44 -5.87 18.40
CA ILE A 181 -11.17 -6.21 19.62
C ILE A 181 -10.66 -5.36 20.77
N TYR A 182 -11.56 -4.54 21.37
CA TYR A 182 -11.20 -3.57 22.39
C TYR A 182 -12.19 -3.55 23.54
N PHE A 183 -11.69 -3.44 24.76
CA PHE A 183 -12.47 -3.00 25.90
C PHE A 183 -12.22 -1.51 26.15
N LEU A 184 -13.27 -0.71 26.13
CA LEU A 184 -13.18 0.76 26.19
C LEU A 184 -14.01 1.29 27.35
N ARG A 185 -13.45 2.24 28.11
CA ARG A 185 -14.18 3.03 29.09
C ARG A 185 -14.98 4.17 28.43
N PRO A 186 -16.17 4.52 28.94
CA PRO A 186 -17.01 5.55 28.35
C PRO A 186 -16.31 6.91 28.17
N GLU A 187 -15.37 7.24 29.06
CA GLU A 187 -14.61 8.49 29.04
C GLU A 187 -13.80 8.65 27.75
N LEU A 188 -13.18 7.56 27.28
CA LEU A 188 -12.41 7.59 26.05
C LEU A 188 -13.31 7.78 24.81
N LEU A 189 -14.50 7.19 24.82
CA LEU A 189 -15.46 7.29 23.72
C LEU A 189 -16.02 8.72 23.57
N ARG A 190 -16.07 9.52 24.66
CA ARG A 190 -16.49 10.93 24.59
C ARG A 190 -15.53 11.82 23.80
N ARG A 191 -14.29 11.39 23.60
CA ARG A 191 -13.30 12.12 22.79
C ARG A 191 -13.54 12.02 21.29
N ILE A 192 -14.34 11.06 20.85
CA ILE A 192 -14.65 10.88 19.44
C ILE A 192 -15.57 12.03 19.00
N PRO A 193 -15.20 12.83 17.98
CA PRO A 193 -16.03 13.92 17.49
C PRO A 193 -17.40 13.43 17.03
N GLU A 194 -18.41 14.28 17.18
CA GLU A 194 -19.75 13.97 16.68
C GLU A 194 -19.83 14.19 15.18
N ASN A 195 -20.48 13.26 14.47
CA ASN A 195 -20.76 13.34 13.04
C ASN A 195 -19.51 13.55 12.15
N ALA A 196 -18.35 13.12 12.63
CA ALA A 196 -17.10 13.15 11.89
C ALA A 196 -16.59 11.72 11.63
N ALA A 197 -15.94 11.53 10.49
CA ALA A 197 -15.20 10.29 10.25
C ALA A 197 -14.01 10.21 11.21
N TYR A 198 -14.00 9.18 12.04
CA TYR A 198 -12.98 8.98 13.08
C TYR A 198 -12.66 7.50 13.24
N ASP A 199 -11.38 7.16 13.23
CA ASP A 199 -10.93 5.77 13.24
C ASP A 199 -10.21 5.44 14.55
N PHE A 200 -10.35 4.19 15.05
CA PHE A 200 -9.65 3.77 16.26
C PHE A 200 -8.14 3.81 16.09
N GLY A 201 -7.63 3.21 15.02
CA GLY A 201 -6.19 3.04 14.81
C GLY A 201 -5.51 4.30 14.27
N HIS A 202 -6.19 5.07 13.44
CA HIS A 202 -5.64 6.28 12.84
C HIS A 202 -5.74 7.49 13.77
N ASP A 203 -6.86 7.63 14.50
CA ASP A 203 -7.17 8.86 15.22
C ASP A 203 -7.19 8.67 16.74
N LEU A 204 -8.04 7.77 17.28
CA LEU A 204 -8.32 7.70 18.70
C LEU A 204 -7.12 7.22 19.52
N PHE A 205 -6.53 6.08 19.17
CA PHE A 205 -5.43 5.52 19.97
C PHE A 205 -4.16 6.36 19.89
N PRO A 206 -3.74 6.90 18.74
CA PRO A 206 -2.64 7.85 18.68
C PRO A 206 -2.90 9.13 19.48
N ALA A 207 -4.14 9.68 19.46
CA ALA A 207 -4.51 10.84 20.23
C ALA A 207 -4.47 10.56 21.74
N ALA A 208 -4.98 9.41 22.18
CA ALA A 208 -4.94 9.00 23.59
C ALA A 208 -3.50 8.81 24.10
N LEU A 209 -2.61 8.22 23.29
CA LEU A 209 -1.19 8.09 23.63
C LEU A 209 -0.50 9.44 23.75
N ARG A 210 -0.76 10.39 22.84
CA ARG A 210 -0.26 11.78 22.96
C ARG A 210 -0.76 12.48 24.24
N ALA A 211 -2.00 12.21 24.62
CA ALA A 211 -2.59 12.70 25.86
C ALA A 211 -2.10 11.97 27.11
N LYS A 212 -1.13 11.04 26.98
CA LYS A 212 -0.59 10.21 28.05
C LYS A 212 -1.63 9.35 28.77
N GLU A 213 -2.73 9.02 28.11
CA GLU A 213 -3.69 8.08 28.66
C GLU A 213 -3.12 6.66 28.67
N ARG A 214 -3.48 5.91 29.69
CA ARG A 214 -3.05 4.52 29.80
C ARG A 214 -3.85 3.64 28.84
N LEU A 215 -3.17 3.09 27.85
CA LEU A 215 -3.66 2.05 26.97
C LEU A 215 -2.94 0.74 27.29
N GLN A 216 -3.68 -0.37 27.33
CA GLN A 216 -3.16 -1.69 27.66
C GLN A 216 -3.27 -2.61 26.44
N GLY A 217 -2.21 -3.35 26.12
CA GLY A 217 -2.21 -4.44 25.15
C GLY A 217 -2.27 -5.78 25.89
N VAL A 218 -3.10 -6.69 25.40
CA VAL A 218 -3.22 -8.05 25.92
C VAL A 218 -3.15 -9.03 24.74
N LEU A 219 -2.18 -9.93 24.76
CA LEU A 219 -2.15 -11.01 23.77
C LEU A 219 -3.38 -11.91 23.94
N GLY A 220 -4.14 -12.08 22.87
CA GLY A 220 -5.29 -12.97 22.83
C GLY A 220 -4.85 -14.43 22.94
N HIS A 221 -5.53 -15.17 23.81
CA HIS A 221 -5.34 -16.62 23.91
C HIS A 221 -6.38 -17.31 23.04
N GLY A 222 -5.95 -18.01 21.99
CA GLY A 222 -6.80 -18.66 21.01
C GLY A 222 -6.44 -18.27 19.59
N PHE A 223 -7.34 -18.54 18.68
CA PHE A 223 -7.19 -18.23 17.25
C PHE A 223 -7.81 -16.89 16.91
N TRP A 224 -7.16 -16.16 16.02
CA TRP A 224 -7.71 -14.97 15.39
C TRP A 224 -7.23 -14.87 13.93
N CYS A 225 -8.14 -14.54 13.01
CA CYS A 225 -7.83 -14.27 11.61
C CYS A 225 -8.82 -13.26 11.03
N ASP A 226 -8.31 -12.16 10.48
CA ASP A 226 -9.10 -11.28 9.60
C ASP A 226 -9.31 -11.99 8.26
N ILE A 227 -10.57 -12.23 7.91
CA ILE A 227 -10.96 -12.83 6.64
C ILE A 227 -10.98 -11.73 5.56
N GLY A 228 -9.85 -11.05 5.40
CA GLY A 228 -9.71 -9.93 4.47
C GLY A 228 -9.31 -10.31 3.05
N THR A 229 -8.89 -11.55 2.81
CA THR A 229 -8.41 -12.03 1.50
C THR A 229 -8.94 -13.41 1.19
N PRO A 230 -9.07 -13.80 -0.10
CA PRO A 230 -9.47 -15.16 -0.49
C PRO A 230 -8.57 -16.25 0.09
N ASP A 231 -7.27 -16.01 0.22
CA ASP A 231 -6.33 -16.96 0.81
C ASP A 231 -6.57 -17.18 2.32
N ALA A 232 -6.78 -16.08 3.07
CA ALA A 232 -7.16 -16.16 4.49
C ALA A 232 -8.51 -16.87 4.65
N PHE A 233 -9.49 -16.56 3.81
CA PHE A 233 -10.79 -17.24 3.75
C PHE A 233 -10.62 -18.73 3.49
N TYR A 234 -9.86 -19.09 2.46
CA TYR A 234 -9.63 -20.47 2.05
C TYR A 234 -9.01 -21.31 3.19
N ARG A 235 -7.87 -20.84 3.73
CA ARG A 235 -7.18 -21.53 4.81
C ARG A 235 -8.02 -21.66 6.07
N THR A 236 -8.67 -20.57 6.49
CA THR A 236 -9.50 -20.58 7.69
C THR A 236 -10.72 -21.50 7.53
N SER A 237 -11.34 -21.56 6.34
CA SER A 237 -12.48 -22.46 6.07
C SER A 237 -12.08 -23.92 6.26
N PHE A 238 -10.92 -24.33 5.72
CA PHE A 238 -10.45 -25.69 5.91
C PHE A 238 -10.05 -25.99 7.36
N ALA A 239 -9.35 -25.09 8.04
CA ALA A 239 -8.96 -25.26 9.43
C ALA A 239 -10.17 -25.41 10.36
N VAL A 240 -11.23 -24.59 10.13
CA VAL A 240 -12.50 -24.73 10.87
C VAL A 240 -13.17 -26.07 10.56
N ALA A 241 -13.30 -26.43 9.27
CA ALA A 241 -13.99 -27.65 8.88
C ALA A 241 -13.35 -28.92 9.47
N ARG A 242 -12.01 -28.95 9.55
CA ARG A 242 -11.22 -30.04 10.11
C ARG A 242 -11.16 -30.05 11.64
N GLY A 243 -11.71 -29.00 12.31
CA GLY A 243 -11.63 -28.91 13.78
C GLY A 243 -10.22 -28.56 14.30
N GLU A 244 -9.38 -27.99 13.47
CA GLU A 244 -7.99 -27.59 13.82
C GLU A 244 -7.95 -26.37 14.74
N ILE A 245 -9.06 -25.62 14.87
CA ILE A 245 -9.13 -24.39 15.66
C ILE A 245 -9.86 -24.66 16.98
N ALA A 246 -9.11 -24.71 18.08
CA ALA A 246 -9.67 -24.85 19.39
C ALA A 246 -10.72 -23.76 19.71
N GLY A 247 -11.86 -24.16 20.29
CA GLY A 247 -12.95 -23.26 20.65
C GLY A 247 -13.87 -22.87 19.50
N LEU A 248 -13.72 -23.44 18.31
CA LEU A 248 -14.68 -23.31 17.20
C LEU A 248 -15.30 -24.67 16.89
N ALA A 249 -16.60 -24.69 16.58
CA ALA A 249 -17.27 -25.89 16.14
C ALA A 249 -16.72 -26.33 14.76
N ALA A 250 -16.28 -27.59 14.69
CA ALA A 250 -15.88 -28.22 13.44
C ALA A 250 -17.09 -28.41 12.51
N ALA A 251 -16.85 -28.50 11.22
CA ALA A 251 -17.89 -28.78 10.22
C ALA A 251 -17.48 -29.95 9.30
N PRO A 252 -17.26 -31.15 9.85
CA PRO A 252 -16.77 -32.31 9.09
C PRO A 252 -17.77 -32.75 8.01
N ASP A 253 -19.06 -32.50 8.21
CA ASP A 253 -20.11 -32.86 7.25
C ASP A 253 -19.98 -32.16 5.90
N LEU A 254 -19.22 -31.04 5.85
CA LEU A 254 -18.90 -30.35 4.60
C LEU A 254 -17.71 -30.96 3.87
N LEU A 255 -16.93 -31.84 4.52
CA LEU A 255 -15.75 -32.43 3.92
C LEU A 255 -16.14 -33.57 2.95
N ARG A 256 -15.68 -33.45 1.71
CA ARG A 256 -15.75 -34.46 0.65
C ARG A 256 -14.35 -34.69 0.09
N GLY A 257 -13.66 -35.73 0.60
CA GLY A 257 -12.24 -35.91 0.32
C GLY A 257 -11.42 -34.71 0.82
N SER A 258 -10.65 -34.09 -0.06
CA SER A 258 -9.86 -32.89 0.26
C SER A 258 -10.62 -31.58 0.10
N SER A 259 -11.90 -31.60 -0.27
CA SER A 259 -12.70 -30.41 -0.61
C SER A 259 -13.83 -30.14 0.39
N LEU A 260 -14.29 -28.88 0.45
CA LEU A 260 -15.48 -28.46 1.20
C LEU A 260 -16.66 -28.31 0.22
N VAL A 261 -17.77 -28.97 0.53
CA VAL A 261 -18.96 -28.96 -0.32
C VAL A 261 -20.18 -28.54 0.49
N GLY A 262 -20.80 -27.48 0.05
CA GLY A 262 -22.02 -26.94 0.65
C GLY A 262 -23.25 -27.81 0.41
N LYS A 263 -24.40 -27.35 0.91
CA LYS A 263 -25.68 -28.05 0.82
C LYS A 263 -26.22 -28.01 -0.61
N ASN A 264 -27.03 -29.02 -0.96
CA ASN A 264 -27.74 -29.11 -2.24
C ASN A 264 -26.84 -29.04 -3.49
N CYS A 265 -25.56 -29.35 -3.37
CA CYS A 265 -24.66 -29.48 -4.51
C CYS A 265 -24.97 -30.76 -5.29
N ARG A 266 -24.94 -30.67 -6.62
CA ARG A 266 -25.06 -31.81 -7.54
C ARG A 266 -23.73 -32.01 -8.22
N ILE A 267 -23.06 -33.11 -7.93
CA ILE A 267 -21.72 -33.38 -8.44
C ILE A 267 -21.75 -34.74 -9.15
N ALA A 268 -21.39 -34.74 -10.43
CA ALA A 268 -21.32 -35.97 -11.21
C ALA A 268 -20.28 -36.95 -10.62
N ALA A 269 -20.52 -38.24 -10.74
CA ALA A 269 -19.72 -39.30 -10.09
C ALA A 269 -18.26 -39.32 -10.58
N ASP A 270 -18.03 -38.90 -11.82
CA ASP A 270 -16.74 -38.84 -12.50
C ASP A 270 -16.08 -37.46 -12.45
N ALA A 271 -16.73 -36.46 -11.81
CA ALA A 271 -16.12 -35.15 -11.60
C ALA A 271 -15.03 -35.22 -10.51
N VAL A 272 -13.91 -34.53 -10.73
CA VAL A 272 -12.76 -34.54 -9.84
C VAL A 272 -12.68 -33.23 -9.08
N LEU A 273 -12.81 -33.30 -7.76
CA LEU A 273 -12.66 -32.18 -6.84
C LEU A 273 -11.39 -32.37 -5.99
N ARG A 274 -10.47 -31.40 -6.04
CA ARG A 274 -9.26 -31.37 -5.22
C ARG A 274 -9.18 -30.02 -4.50
N ASP A 275 -8.99 -30.05 -3.19
CA ASP A 275 -8.73 -28.85 -2.38
C ASP A 275 -9.64 -27.65 -2.70
N SER A 276 -10.91 -27.89 -3.00
CA SER A 276 -11.83 -26.88 -3.52
C SER A 276 -12.93 -26.57 -2.50
N ILE A 277 -13.48 -25.35 -2.57
CA ILE A 277 -14.61 -24.91 -1.73
C ILE A 277 -15.79 -24.62 -2.65
N LEU A 278 -16.87 -25.37 -2.49
CA LEU A 278 -18.13 -25.16 -3.19
C LEU A 278 -19.18 -24.71 -2.18
N PHE A 279 -19.85 -23.59 -2.46
CA PHE A 279 -20.98 -23.11 -1.67
C PHE A 279 -22.25 -23.84 -2.05
N ASP A 280 -23.36 -23.46 -1.45
CA ASP A 280 -24.65 -24.15 -1.61
C ASP A 280 -25.18 -24.11 -3.06
N GLY A 281 -25.77 -25.22 -3.48
CA GLY A 281 -26.49 -25.32 -4.76
C GLY A 281 -25.62 -25.34 -6.01
N VAL A 282 -24.33 -25.61 -5.91
CA VAL A 282 -23.43 -25.73 -7.05
C VAL A 282 -23.69 -27.01 -7.82
N THR A 283 -23.74 -26.92 -9.14
CA THR A 283 -23.84 -28.07 -10.06
C THR A 283 -22.52 -28.27 -10.80
N VAL A 284 -21.98 -29.49 -10.73
CA VAL A 284 -20.75 -29.89 -11.44
C VAL A 284 -21.07 -31.09 -12.30
N GLU A 285 -20.92 -30.91 -13.60
CA GLU A 285 -21.25 -31.95 -14.60
C GLU A 285 -20.10 -32.97 -14.78
N SER A 286 -20.39 -34.01 -15.58
CA SER A 286 -19.53 -35.17 -15.87
C SER A 286 -18.16 -34.74 -16.38
N GLY A 287 -17.10 -35.36 -15.83
CA GLY A 287 -15.71 -35.18 -16.26
C GLY A 287 -15.10 -33.83 -15.92
N ALA A 288 -15.78 -32.95 -15.18
CA ALA A 288 -15.24 -31.65 -14.78
C ALA A 288 -14.12 -31.82 -13.73
N LEU A 289 -13.05 -30.97 -13.84
CA LEU A 289 -11.91 -30.95 -12.94
C LEU A 289 -11.83 -29.61 -12.21
N LEU A 290 -11.94 -29.63 -10.88
CA LEU A 290 -11.84 -28.48 -9.99
C LEU A 290 -10.63 -28.67 -9.05
N ASP A 291 -9.57 -27.85 -9.19
CA ASP A 291 -8.38 -27.94 -8.36
C ASP A 291 -8.11 -26.60 -7.63
N GLY A 292 -8.23 -26.60 -6.29
CA GLY A 292 -7.92 -25.47 -5.44
C GLY A 292 -8.75 -24.23 -5.74
N VAL A 293 -10.04 -24.38 -6.03
CA VAL A 293 -10.96 -23.32 -6.44
C VAL A 293 -11.96 -22.95 -5.38
N ILE A 294 -12.54 -21.75 -5.47
CA ILE A 294 -13.68 -21.31 -4.66
C ILE A 294 -14.85 -21.04 -5.60
N VAL A 295 -15.95 -21.73 -5.41
CA VAL A 295 -17.16 -21.61 -6.23
C VAL A 295 -18.32 -21.16 -5.33
N CYS A 296 -18.79 -19.93 -5.53
CA CYS A 296 -19.93 -19.41 -4.78
C CYS A 296 -21.24 -20.12 -5.15
N GLU A 297 -22.32 -19.76 -4.46
CA GLU A 297 -23.62 -20.44 -4.56
C GLU A 297 -24.20 -20.41 -5.97
N LYS A 298 -24.97 -21.48 -6.28
CA LYS A 298 -25.77 -21.61 -7.52
C LYS A 298 -24.96 -21.51 -8.82
N CYS A 299 -23.66 -21.80 -8.78
CA CYS A 299 -22.86 -21.90 -10.00
C CYS A 299 -23.14 -23.21 -10.75
N HIS A 300 -22.99 -23.15 -12.07
CA HIS A 300 -23.09 -24.32 -12.96
C HIS A 300 -21.77 -24.53 -13.70
N ILE A 301 -21.16 -25.68 -13.51
CA ILE A 301 -19.90 -26.08 -14.15
C ILE A 301 -20.19 -27.17 -15.17
N GLY A 302 -20.06 -26.81 -16.44
CA GLY A 302 -20.35 -27.71 -17.57
C GLY A 302 -19.42 -28.90 -17.66
N ALA A 303 -19.87 -29.92 -18.40
CA ALA A 303 -19.14 -31.17 -18.57
C ALA A 303 -17.72 -30.96 -19.08
N ARG A 304 -16.75 -31.69 -18.51
CA ARG A 304 -15.32 -31.62 -18.88
C ARG A 304 -14.69 -30.22 -18.79
N ALA A 305 -15.28 -29.32 -18.02
CA ALA A 305 -14.67 -28.03 -17.70
C ALA A 305 -13.48 -28.21 -16.74
N GLU A 306 -12.40 -27.46 -16.93
CA GLU A 306 -11.20 -27.48 -16.10
C GLU A 306 -11.03 -26.13 -15.38
N LEU A 307 -11.14 -26.11 -14.06
CA LEU A 307 -10.93 -24.95 -13.22
C LEU A 307 -9.65 -25.13 -12.41
N ARG A 308 -8.63 -24.30 -12.71
CA ARG A 308 -7.30 -24.43 -12.09
C ARG A 308 -7.18 -23.61 -10.81
N ARG A 309 -6.20 -23.96 -10.00
CA ARG A 309 -5.94 -23.46 -8.66
C ARG A 309 -5.99 -21.92 -8.56
N GLY A 310 -6.71 -21.45 -7.51
CA GLY A 310 -6.91 -20.02 -7.27
C GLY A 310 -8.03 -19.39 -8.09
N THR A 311 -8.75 -20.17 -8.92
CA THR A 311 -9.97 -19.70 -9.58
C THR A 311 -11.05 -19.44 -8.54
N ILE A 312 -11.76 -18.31 -8.68
CA ILE A 312 -12.86 -17.92 -7.81
C ILE A 312 -14.05 -17.52 -8.68
N LEU A 313 -15.17 -18.20 -8.49
CA LEU A 313 -16.41 -17.90 -9.18
C LEU A 313 -17.41 -17.23 -8.23
N GLY A 314 -17.90 -16.06 -8.59
CA GLY A 314 -19.01 -15.39 -7.91
C GLY A 314 -20.31 -16.16 -8.07
N SER A 315 -21.34 -15.79 -7.31
CA SER A 315 -22.63 -16.47 -7.28
C SER A 315 -23.31 -16.51 -8.66
N GLY A 316 -23.91 -17.65 -9.02
CA GLY A 316 -24.67 -17.81 -10.26
C GLY A 316 -23.83 -17.82 -11.54
N VAL A 317 -22.50 -18.03 -11.45
CA VAL A 317 -21.65 -18.16 -12.63
C VAL A 317 -21.94 -19.46 -13.36
N SER A 318 -22.00 -19.41 -14.70
CA SER A 318 -22.18 -20.56 -15.56
C SER A 318 -20.96 -20.76 -16.46
N ILE A 319 -20.34 -21.94 -16.37
CA ILE A 319 -19.16 -22.34 -17.16
C ILE A 319 -19.59 -23.34 -18.22
N ALA A 320 -19.27 -23.04 -19.48
CA ALA A 320 -19.60 -23.91 -20.61
C ALA A 320 -18.85 -25.26 -20.56
N PRO A 321 -19.41 -26.32 -21.17
CA PRO A 321 -18.74 -27.59 -21.30
C PRO A 321 -17.38 -27.46 -21.99
N GLY A 322 -16.34 -28.14 -21.46
CA GLY A 322 -14.98 -28.14 -21.98
C GLY A 322 -14.22 -26.84 -21.81
N ALA A 323 -14.76 -25.87 -21.09
CA ALA A 323 -14.06 -24.61 -20.80
C ALA A 323 -12.88 -24.82 -19.85
N VAL A 324 -11.74 -24.16 -20.14
CA VAL A 324 -10.54 -24.20 -19.28
C VAL A 324 -10.30 -22.82 -18.68
N LEU A 325 -10.42 -22.71 -17.36
CA LEU A 325 -10.08 -21.50 -16.64
C LEU A 325 -8.66 -21.60 -16.05
N ARG A 326 -7.83 -20.60 -16.34
CA ARG A 326 -6.45 -20.52 -15.83
C ARG A 326 -6.38 -20.32 -14.32
N SER A 327 -5.24 -20.65 -13.74
CA SER A 327 -4.98 -20.39 -12.33
C SER A 327 -5.17 -18.90 -11.96
N GLY A 328 -5.91 -18.64 -10.87
CA GLY A 328 -6.14 -17.29 -10.38
C GLY A 328 -7.25 -16.52 -11.10
N THR A 329 -8.00 -17.15 -12.04
CA THR A 329 -9.16 -16.53 -12.69
C THR A 329 -10.24 -16.20 -11.66
N LYS A 330 -10.82 -14.99 -11.75
CA LYS A 330 -11.96 -14.58 -10.91
C LYS A 330 -13.09 -14.10 -11.82
N LEU A 331 -14.26 -14.64 -11.64
CA LEU A 331 -15.45 -14.23 -12.37
C LEU A 331 -16.48 -13.64 -11.42
N SER A 332 -16.99 -12.45 -11.75
CA SER A 332 -18.05 -11.79 -10.97
C SER A 332 -19.38 -12.56 -11.03
N ALA A 333 -20.26 -12.27 -10.09
CA ALA A 333 -21.56 -12.93 -10.00
C ALA A 333 -22.37 -12.82 -11.31
N ASN A 334 -23.11 -13.89 -11.63
CA ASN A 334 -23.96 -14.01 -12.84
C ASN A 334 -23.21 -13.92 -14.18
N THR A 335 -21.90 -14.15 -14.20
CA THR A 335 -21.12 -14.20 -15.43
C THR A 335 -21.35 -15.54 -16.15
N ALA A 336 -21.62 -15.50 -17.46
CA ALA A 336 -21.66 -16.69 -18.33
C ALA A 336 -20.36 -16.79 -19.12
N CYS A 337 -19.66 -17.92 -19.00
CA CYS A 337 -18.46 -18.23 -19.78
C CYS A 337 -18.86 -19.21 -20.91
N VAL A 338 -18.95 -18.73 -22.14
CA VAL A 338 -19.62 -19.42 -23.27
C VAL A 338 -18.69 -20.32 -24.10
N SER A 339 -17.37 -20.21 -24.00
CA SER A 339 -16.46 -21.11 -24.73
C SER A 339 -15.11 -21.29 -24.08
N GLY A 340 -14.50 -22.48 -24.31
CA GLY A 340 -13.21 -22.85 -23.75
C GLY A 340 -11.98 -22.28 -24.46
N ASN A 341 -12.14 -21.37 -25.41
CA ASN A 341 -11.01 -20.73 -26.08
C ASN A 341 -10.57 -19.47 -25.33
N GLU A 342 -9.31 -19.44 -24.92
CA GLU A 342 -8.66 -18.36 -24.17
C GLU A 342 -8.85 -16.94 -24.73
N LYS A 343 -9.29 -16.81 -25.97
CA LYS A 343 -9.49 -15.53 -26.68
C LYS A 343 -10.89 -14.92 -26.56
N GLN A 344 -11.87 -15.62 -25.97
CA GLN A 344 -13.29 -15.24 -25.99
C GLN A 344 -13.93 -15.03 -24.63
N LEU A 345 -13.15 -14.90 -23.58
CA LEU A 345 -13.68 -14.51 -22.28
C LEU A 345 -14.15 -13.03 -22.33
N PRO A 346 -15.32 -12.68 -21.78
CA PRO A 346 -15.86 -11.29 -21.86
C PRO A 346 -14.90 -10.29 -21.21
N ARG A 347 -14.63 -9.18 -21.89
CA ARG A 347 -13.71 -8.12 -21.42
C ARG A 347 -14.18 -7.34 -20.20
N GLY A 348 -15.36 -7.57 -19.73
CA GLY A 348 -15.99 -6.83 -18.62
C GLY A 348 -16.21 -7.70 -17.39
N GLY A 349 -15.18 -8.12 -16.71
CA GLY A 349 -15.28 -8.96 -15.50
C GLY A 349 -14.21 -10.02 -15.40
N GLU A 350 -13.29 -10.03 -16.33
CA GLU A 350 -12.19 -10.99 -16.39
C GLU A 350 -11.02 -10.62 -15.55
N TYR A 351 -10.60 -11.61 -14.79
CA TYR A 351 -9.41 -11.55 -13.97
C TYR A 351 -8.55 -12.77 -14.28
N ALA A 352 -7.77 -12.72 -15.36
CA ALA A 352 -6.82 -13.76 -15.71
C ALA A 352 -5.40 -13.32 -15.39
N GLU A 353 -4.67 -14.10 -14.59
CA GLU A 353 -3.21 -14.07 -14.39
C GLU A 353 -2.60 -12.70 -14.07
N GLY A 354 -3.10 -11.98 -13.07
CA GLY A 354 -2.45 -10.73 -12.66
C GLY A 354 -2.35 -9.68 -13.76
N LYS A 355 -3.10 -9.84 -14.85
CA LYS A 355 -3.18 -8.90 -15.97
C LYS A 355 -4.41 -8.03 -15.92
N THR A 356 -5.32 -8.30 -15.01
CA THR A 356 -6.55 -7.54 -14.88
C THR A 356 -6.49 -6.56 -13.74
N LEU A 357 -7.22 -5.48 -13.94
CA LEU A 357 -7.39 -4.36 -13.05
C LEU A 357 -7.90 -4.70 -11.67
N PHE A 358 -8.37 -5.91 -11.44
CA PHE A 358 -9.27 -6.23 -10.35
C PHE A 358 -8.82 -7.40 -9.48
N ASP A 359 -7.58 -7.84 -9.58
CA ASP A 359 -7.00 -8.76 -8.60
C ASP A 359 -6.71 -7.99 -7.31
N GLY A 360 -7.77 -7.81 -6.50
CA GLY A 360 -7.88 -6.77 -5.48
C GLY A 360 -6.78 -6.73 -4.40
N ALA A 361 -6.10 -7.83 -4.09
CA ALA A 361 -5.06 -7.83 -3.07
C ALA A 361 -3.64 -7.81 -3.66
N ARG A 362 -3.40 -8.52 -4.76
CA ARG A 362 -2.10 -8.49 -5.44
C ARG A 362 -1.88 -7.23 -6.25
N CYS A 363 -2.98 -6.65 -6.75
CA CYS A 363 -2.96 -5.47 -7.59
C CYS A 363 -2.45 -4.22 -6.88
N LEU A 364 -2.83 -4.02 -5.61
CA LEU A 364 -2.42 -2.86 -4.83
C LEU A 364 -0.92 -2.78 -4.65
N ASP A 365 -0.25 -3.91 -4.42
CA ASP A 365 1.16 -3.93 -4.06
C ASP A 365 2.13 -4.15 -5.23
N ASP A 366 1.71 -4.90 -6.24
CA ASP A 366 2.52 -5.15 -7.44
C ASP A 366 2.40 -4.00 -8.45
N ARG A 367 1.31 -3.21 -8.43
CA ARG A 367 1.11 -2.07 -9.33
C ARG A 367 1.81 -0.81 -8.88
N PHE A 368 1.86 -0.54 -7.57
CA PHE A 368 2.69 0.53 -7.03
C PHE A 368 4.10 0.03 -6.73
N SER A 369 4.76 -0.51 -7.73
CA SER A 369 6.18 -0.71 -7.61
C SER A 369 6.87 0.66 -7.64
N ARG A 370 7.04 1.27 -6.46
CA ARG A 370 7.95 2.39 -6.24
C ARG A 370 7.64 3.73 -6.89
N THR A 371 6.46 4.10 -7.17
CA THR A 371 6.14 5.38 -7.82
C THR A 371 5.47 5.28 -9.19
N GLU A 372 5.26 4.10 -9.75
CA GLU A 372 4.52 3.95 -11.00
C GLU A 372 3.30 3.04 -10.83
N LEU A 373 2.16 3.54 -11.23
CA LEU A 373 0.91 2.79 -11.34
C LEU A 373 0.86 2.15 -12.74
N PHE A 374 0.74 0.84 -12.80
CA PHE A 374 0.45 0.16 -14.05
C PHE A 374 -1.00 0.42 -14.47
N LEU A 375 -1.23 0.92 -15.67
CA LEU A 375 -2.56 1.17 -16.20
C LEU A 375 -3.07 0.00 -17.06
N PHE A 376 -2.40 -0.29 -18.18
CA PHE A 376 -2.80 -1.36 -19.10
C PHE A 376 -1.65 -1.81 -20.00
N CYS A 377 -1.85 -2.93 -20.71
CA CYS A 377 -0.96 -3.44 -21.77
C CYS A 377 -1.62 -3.28 -23.13
N GLY A 378 -0.81 -3.03 -24.17
CA GLY A 378 -1.29 -2.91 -25.55
C GLY A 378 -1.98 -1.58 -25.83
N GLY A 379 -3.18 -1.63 -26.43
CA GLY A 379 -3.98 -0.43 -26.75
C GLY A 379 -4.59 0.23 -25.50
N ALA A 380 -4.99 1.50 -25.62
CA ALA A 380 -5.57 2.23 -24.51
C ALA A 380 -6.91 1.60 -24.06
N ASP A 381 -6.97 1.24 -22.78
CA ASP A 381 -8.20 0.79 -22.13
C ASP A 381 -9.05 2.01 -21.75
N ILE A 382 -10.05 2.32 -22.61
CA ILE A 382 -10.91 3.49 -22.46
C ILE A 382 -11.64 3.48 -21.13
N LEU A 383 -12.23 2.34 -20.75
CA LEU A 383 -13.02 2.22 -19.53
C LEU A 383 -12.14 2.43 -18.28
N PHE A 384 -10.94 1.89 -18.32
CA PHE A 384 -10.01 2.09 -17.22
C PHE A 384 -9.50 3.51 -17.12
N CYS A 385 -9.14 4.13 -18.23
CA CYS A 385 -8.73 5.54 -18.26
C CYS A 385 -9.86 6.43 -17.70
N ALA A 386 -11.11 6.17 -18.06
CA ALA A 386 -12.25 6.90 -17.54
C ALA A 386 -12.43 6.70 -16.04
N ARG A 387 -12.35 5.47 -15.54
CA ARG A 387 -12.41 5.17 -14.10
C ARG A 387 -11.27 5.82 -13.33
N PHE A 388 -10.07 5.78 -13.87
CA PHE A 388 -8.89 6.39 -13.23
C PHE A 388 -9.03 7.91 -13.17
N GLY A 389 -9.50 8.56 -14.23
CA GLY A 389 -9.80 9.99 -14.23
C GLY A 389 -10.84 10.38 -13.19
N GLY A 390 -11.93 9.64 -13.11
CA GLY A 390 -12.94 9.82 -12.07
C GLY A 390 -12.42 9.61 -10.65
N ALA A 391 -11.55 8.62 -10.45
CA ALA A 391 -10.91 8.35 -9.15
C ALA A 391 -9.99 9.50 -8.72
N LEU A 392 -9.16 10.01 -9.64
CA LEU A 392 -8.31 11.18 -9.38
C LEU A 392 -9.14 12.42 -9.01
N ALA A 393 -10.26 12.66 -9.72
CA ALA A 393 -11.15 13.77 -9.43
C ALA A 393 -11.75 13.67 -8.03
N ARG A 394 -12.34 12.53 -7.68
CA ARG A 394 -12.97 12.30 -6.35
C ARG A 394 -11.96 12.44 -5.20
N THR A 395 -10.78 11.87 -5.36
CA THR A 395 -9.72 11.92 -4.34
C THR A 395 -9.23 13.34 -4.07
N THR A 396 -9.31 14.21 -5.07
CA THR A 396 -8.81 15.58 -4.99
C THR A 396 -9.94 16.62 -4.90
N GLN A 397 -11.19 16.21 -4.69
CA GLN A 397 -12.36 17.10 -4.73
C GLN A 397 -12.29 18.18 -3.65
N ALA A 398 -11.81 17.86 -2.45
CA ALA A 398 -11.64 18.82 -1.36
C ALA A 398 -10.50 19.84 -1.63
N ASP A 399 -9.57 19.53 -2.51
CA ASP A 399 -8.46 20.40 -2.86
C ASP A 399 -8.87 21.39 -3.96
N ARG A 400 -8.62 22.68 -3.75
CA ARG A 400 -8.90 23.73 -4.77
C ARG A 400 -7.97 23.68 -5.98
N GLY A 401 -6.81 23.00 -5.88
CA GLY A 401 -5.84 22.87 -6.97
C GLY A 401 -6.35 22.04 -8.15
N ALA A 402 -5.85 22.32 -9.34
CA ALA A 402 -6.13 21.52 -10.54
C ALA A 402 -5.41 20.17 -10.51
N LEU A 403 -5.92 19.20 -11.29
CA LEU A 403 -5.13 18.04 -11.70
C LEU A 403 -4.17 18.43 -12.81
N LEU A 404 -2.91 18.02 -12.73
CA LEU A 404 -1.94 18.17 -13.82
C LEU A 404 -1.74 16.84 -14.52
N LEU A 405 -1.90 16.80 -15.84
CA LEU A 405 -1.66 15.61 -16.66
C LEU A 405 -0.55 15.90 -17.68
N CYS A 406 0.43 15.01 -17.72
CA CYS A 406 1.59 15.09 -18.60
C CYS A 406 1.88 13.70 -19.18
N HIS A 407 2.46 13.63 -20.39
CA HIS A 407 2.78 12.35 -21.02
C HIS A 407 4.12 12.40 -21.76
N ASP A 408 4.67 11.23 -22.11
CA ASP A 408 5.98 11.10 -22.77
C ASP A 408 5.96 11.39 -24.27
N GLY A 409 4.80 11.73 -24.84
CA GLY A 409 4.61 12.07 -26.24
C GLY A 409 4.34 10.89 -27.17
N ARG A 410 4.26 9.66 -26.66
CA ARG A 410 3.84 8.50 -27.44
C ARG A 410 2.33 8.49 -27.64
N ASN A 411 1.83 8.07 -28.79
CA ASN A 411 0.39 8.12 -29.12
C ASN A 411 -0.50 7.50 -28.06
N ILE A 412 -0.10 6.33 -27.53
CA ILE A 412 -0.90 5.60 -26.51
C ILE A 412 -0.97 6.37 -25.19
N SER A 413 0.14 6.90 -24.71
CA SER A 413 0.16 7.71 -23.48
C SER A 413 -0.54 9.06 -23.65
N THR A 414 -0.52 9.64 -24.86
CA THR A 414 -1.26 10.86 -25.22
C THR A 414 -2.78 10.58 -25.15
N CYS A 415 -3.26 9.55 -25.85
CA CYS A 415 -4.66 9.16 -25.80
C CYS A 415 -5.13 8.82 -24.37
N ALA A 416 -4.30 8.12 -23.60
CA ALA A 416 -4.62 7.81 -22.20
C ALA A 416 -4.75 9.08 -21.35
N ALA A 417 -3.84 10.05 -21.53
CA ALA A 417 -3.89 11.33 -20.80
C ALA A 417 -5.17 12.14 -21.13
N GLU A 418 -5.56 12.17 -22.40
CA GLU A 418 -6.78 12.85 -22.85
C GLU A 418 -8.04 12.20 -22.27
N LEU A 419 -8.14 10.87 -22.32
CA LEU A 419 -9.26 10.11 -21.74
C LEU A 419 -9.36 10.31 -20.23
N ILE A 420 -8.24 10.25 -19.50
CA ILE A 420 -8.19 10.47 -18.06
C ILE A 420 -8.59 11.90 -17.74
N GLY A 421 -8.08 12.88 -18.51
CA GLY A 421 -8.39 14.29 -18.33
C GLY A 421 -9.86 14.62 -18.57
N ALA A 422 -10.45 14.10 -19.64
CA ALA A 422 -11.84 14.27 -19.96
C ALA A 422 -12.76 13.68 -18.88
N ALA A 423 -12.45 12.46 -18.41
CA ALA A 423 -13.21 11.81 -17.35
C ALA A 423 -13.11 12.54 -16.00
N ALA A 424 -11.92 13.07 -15.65
CA ALA A 424 -11.75 13.86 -14.44
C ALA A 424 -12.50 15.19 -14.51
N ALA A 425 -12.51 15.84 -15.68
CA ALA A 425 -13.28 17.06 -15.91
C ALA A 425 -14.81 16.78 -15.84
N ALA A 426 -15.27 15.69 -16.43
CA ALA A 426 -16.67 15.25 -16.33
C ALA A 426 -17.10 14.99 -14.88
N ALA A 427 -16.17 14.56 -14.03
CA ALA A 427 -16.37 14.37 -12.58
C ALA A 427 -16.16 15.67 -11.75
N GLY A 428 -16.21 16.85 -12.37
CA GLY A 428 -16.20 18.15 -11.69
C GLY A 428 -14.83 18.75 -11.41
N LYS A 429 -13.72 18.07 -11.76
CA LYS A 429 -12.36 18.56 -11.45
C LYS A 429 -11.75 19.40 -12.57
N THR A 430 -11.18 20.53 -12.23
CA THR A 430 -10.36 21.29 -13.19
C THR A 430 -9.06 20.52 -13.51
N VAL A 431 -8.79 20.36 -14.80
CA VAL A 431 -7.63 19.62 -15.31
C VAL A 431 -6.79 20.50 -16.21
N SER A 432 -5.50 20.57 -15.95
CA SER A 432 -4.51 21.23 -16.79
C SER A 432 -3.68 20.19 -17.54
N MET A 433 -3.82 20.16 -18.85
CA MET A 433 -3.05 19.28 -19.75
C MET A 433 -1.73 19.95 -20.11
N LEU A 434 -0.63 19.39 -19.61
CA LEU A 434 0.74 19.88 -19.89
C LEU A 434 1.24 19.42 -21.27
N GLY A 435 0.54 18.48 -21.90
CA GLY A 435 0.97 17.87 -23.14
C GLY A 435 2.21 16.98 -22.96
N GLN A 436 3.03 16.95 -24.01
CA GLN A 436 4.30 16.22 -23.98
C GLN A 436 5.30 16.91 -23.06
N GLY A 437 5.84 16.15 -22.09
CA GLY A 437 6.81 16.65 -21.13
C GLY A 437 7.60 15.55 -20.46
N SER A 438 8.11 15.85 -19.27
CA SER A 438 8.85 14.92 -18.42
C SER A 438 8.32 14.92 -16.99
N TYR A 439 8.63 13.84 -16.26
CA TYR A 439 8.25 13.76 -14.84
C TYR A 439 8.85 14.88 -13.99
N PRO A 440 10.14 15.27 -14.14
CA PRO A 440 10.71 16.41 -13.44
C PRO A 440 9.98 17.76 -13.70
N GLU A 441 9.52 17.98 -14.93
CA GLU A 441 8.72 19.16 -15.27
C GLU A 441 7.39 19.17 -14.50
N MET A 442 6.69 18.05 -14.50
CA MET A 442 5.43 17.90 -13.75
C MET A 442 5.64 18.08 -12.24
N GLN A 443 6.68 17.48 -11.66
CA GLN A 443 7.02 17.65 -10.24
C GLN A 443 7.13 19.12 -9.85
N TYR A 444 7.91 19.87 -10.62
CA TYR A 444 8.12 21.31 -10.36
C TYR A 444 6.81 22.10 -10.49
N LEU A 445 6.00 21.82 -11.51
CA LEU A 445 4.72 22.49 -11.69
C LEU A 445 3.71 22.18 -10.60
N CYS A 446 3.61 20.93 -10.15
CA CYS A 446 2.76 20.59 -9.02
C CYS A 446 3.07 21.47 -7.81
N GLN A 447 4.36 21.64 -7.51
CA GLN A 447 4.80 22.47 -6.39
C GLN A 447 4.50 23.98 -6.62
N LYS A 448 4.71 24.49 -7.83
CA LYS A 448 4.56 25.93 -8.12
C LYS A 448 3.12 26.37 -8.29
N THR A 449 2.25 25.51 -8.83
CA THR A 449 0.85 25.84 -9.07
C THR A 449 -0.07 25.46 -7.91
N GLY A 450 0.44 24.74 -6.90
CA GLY A 450 -0.38 24.20 -5.83
C GLY A 450 -1.38 23.17 -6.36
N ALA A 451 -1.01 22.41 -7.39
CA ALA A 451 -1.87 21.39 -7.97
C ALA A 451 -2.28 20.35 -6.91
N ALA A 452 -3.52 19.90 -6.98
CA ALA A 452 -4.01 18.88 -6.04
C ALA A 452 -3.26 17.56 -6.20
N LEU A 453 -2.99 17.17 -7.44
CA LEU A 453 -2.24 15.97 -7.83
C LEU A 453 -1.72 16.11 -9.26
N GLY A 454 -0.57 15.52 -9.55
CA GLY A 454 -0.03 15.36 -10.90
C GLY A 454 0.02 13.89 -11.31
N ALA A 455 -0.23 13.59 -12.59
CA ALA A 455 -0.04 12.27 -13.16
C ALA A 455 0.75 12.33 -14.47
N TYR A 456 1.92 11.70 -14.49
CA TYR A 456 2.77 11.55 -15.67
C TYR A 456 2.58 10.19 -16.29
N LEU A 457 2.11 10.16 -17.53
CA LEU A 457 1.85 8.94 -18.27
C LEU A 457 2.99 8.58 -19.20
N ARG A 458 3.37 7.33 -19.18
CA ARG A 458 4.45 6.79 -20.00
C ARG A 458 4.03 5.45 -20.62
N PHE A 459 4.39 5.26 -21.88
CA PHE A 459 4.23 3.98 -22.57
C PHE A 459 5.58 3.39 -22.92
N ASP A 460 5.90 2.21 -22.37
CA ASP A 460 7.19 1.55 -22.63
C ASP A 460 7.07 0.02 -22.55
N GLY A 461 7.76 -0.69 -23.46
CA GLY A 461 7.72 -2.15 -23.51
C GLY A 461 6.29 -2.74 -23.60
N GLY A 462 5.38 -2.07 -24.33
CA GLY A 462 3.98 -2.47 -24.46
C GLY A 462 3.11 -2.18 -23.23
N ARG A 463 3.59 -1.41 -22.24
CA ARG A 463 2.90 -1.09 -21.00
C ARG A 463 2.69 0.42 -20.83
N CYS A 464 1.48 0.81 -20.47
CA CYS A 464 1.19 2.16 -20.03
C CYS A 464 1.24 2.24 -18.50
N THR A 465 1.99 3.23 -18.00
CA THR A 465 2.12 3.48 -16.56
C THR A 465 1.83 4.94 -16.25
N ALA A 466 1.30 5.21 -15.06
CA ALA A 466 1.16 6.56 -14.53
C ALA A 466 2.03 6.73 -13.28
N ARG A 467 2.76 7.83 -13.22
CA ARG A 467 3.53 8.23 -12.05
C ARG A 467 2.87 9.45 -11.43
N LEU A 468 2.48 9.32 -10.16
CA LEU A 468 1.79 10.38 -9.44
C LEU A 468 2.78 11.29 -8.70
N CYS A 469 2.40 12.56 -8.50
CA CYS A 469 3.04 13.43 -7.54
C CYS A 469 2.02 14.33 -6.84
N ASP A 470 2.28 14.64 -5.57
CA ASP A 470 1.46 15.52 -4.74
C ASP A 470 1.76 17.01 -5.01
N LYS A 471 1.08 17.89 -4.28
CA LYS A 471 1.28 19.34 -4.35
C LYS A 471 2.72 19.82 -4.05
N ASN A 472 3.54 18.98 -3.42
CA ASN A 472 4.96 19.27 -3.15
C ASN A 472 5.88 18.76 -4.27
N GLY A 473 5.34 18.19 -5.35
CA GLY A 473 6.12 17.59 -6.41
C GLY A 473 6.77 16.25 -6.01
N LEU A 474 6.33 15.65 -4.92
CA LEU A 474 6.83 14.39 -4.39
C LEU A 474 5.80 13.27 -4.59
N TYR A 475 6.23 12.02 -4.46
CA TYR A 475 5.31 10.90 -4.53
C TYR A 475 4.21 11.03 -3.45
N PRO A 476 2.93 10.70 -3.74
CA PRO A 476 1.83 10.92 -2.80
C PRO A 476 2.01 10.22 -1.46
N MET A 477 1.41 10.77 -0.42
CA MET A 477 1.29 10.13 0.88
C MET A 477 0.40 8.88 0.79
N ARG A 478 0.59 7.93 1.70
CA ARG A 478 -0.16 6.66 1.72
C ARG A 478 -1.68 6.83 1.77
N ALA A 479 -2.17 7.81 2.53
CA ALA A 479 -3.60 8.09 2.58
C ALA A 479 -4.13 8.52 1.21
N GLN A 480 -3.42 9.40 0.53
CA GLN A 480 -3.79 9.89 -0.80
C GLN A 480 -3.74 8.77 -1.85
N GLU A 481 -2.69 7.94 -1.81
CA GLU A 481 -2.55 6.76 -2.65
C GLU A 481 -3.73 5.78 -2.45
N ARG A 482 -4.06 5.46 -1.19
CA ARG A 482 -5.19 4.59 -0.84
C ARG A 482 -6.52 5.18 -1.29
N ALA A 483 -6.71 6.50 -1.15
CA ALA A 483 -7.91 7.17 -1.59
C ALA A 483 -8.12 7.04 -3.09
N VAL A 484 -7.07 7.24 -3.91
CA VAL A 484 -7.13 7.00 -5.37
C VAL A 484 -7.52 5.56 -5.68
N PHE A 485 -6.94 4.60 -4.97
CA PHE A 485 -7.29 3.19 -5.14
C PHE A 485 -8.72 2.88 -4.75
N SER A 486 -9.15 3.34 -3.59
CA SER A 486 -10.51 3.14 -3.13
C SER A 486 -11.50 3.66 -4.17
N ALA A 487 -11.25 4.88 -4.65
CA ALA A 487 -12.09 5.54 -5.64
C ALA A 487 -12.10 4.82 -7.01
N LEU A 488 -11.03 4.12 -7.40
CA LEU A 488 -10.98 3.33 -8.65
C LEU A 488 -12.03 2.20 -8.70
N PHE A 489 -12.38 1.67 -7.54
CA PHE A 489 -13.27 0.51 -7.41
C PHE A 489 -14.72 0.87 -7.02
N GLU A 490 -15.04 2.15 -6.91
CA GLU A 490 -16.41 2.61 -6.69
C GLU A 490 -17.23 2.47 -7.97
N ASP A 491 -18.37 1.77 -7.88
CA ASP A 491 -19.18 1.32 -9.03
C ASP A 491 -19.97 2.43 -9.74
N THR A 492 -20.01 3.64 -9.21
CA THR A 492 -20.74 4.74 -9.87
C THR A 492 -19.91 6.03 -9.90
N PRO A 493 -19.59 6.55 -11.09
CA PRO A 493 -19.25 7.94 -11.20
C PRO A 493 -20.52 8.73 -10.89
N GLN A 494 -20.65 9.28 -9.68
CA GLN A 494 -21.63 10.34 -9.46
C GLN A 494 -21.18 11.50 -10.35
N ALA A 495 -21.96 11.76 -11.40
CA ALA A 495 -21.79 12.95 -12.19
C ALA A 495 -22.07 14.16 -11.29
N GLU A 496 -21.07 14.98 -11.05
CA GLU A 496 -21.27 16.26 -10.39
C GLU A 496 -22.22 17.14 -11.20
N LYS A 497 -23.04 17.95 -10.53
CA LYS A 497 -24.00 18.84 -11.19
C LYS A 497 -23.31 19.85 -12.13
N THR A 498 -22.01 20.11 -11.94
CA THR A 498 -21.20 20.98 -12.77
C THR A 498 -19.92 20.31 -13.18
N ALA A 499 -19.66 20.22 -14.49
CA ALA A 499 -18.41 19.72 -15.02
C ALA A 499 -17.25 20.69 -14.69
N GLY A 500 -16.07 20.14 -14.41
CA GLY A 500 -14.83 20.90 -14.30
C GLY A 500 -14.34 21.40 -15.65
N ARG A 501 -13.23 22.13 -15.65
CA ARG A 501 -12.61 22.66 -16.87
C ARG A 501 -11.44 21.79 -17.30
N LEU A 502 -11.36 21.49 -18.59
CA LEU A 502 -10.20 20.88 -19.22
C LEU A 502 -9.53 21.94 -20.08
N HIS A 503 -8.27 22.30 -19.79
CA HIS A 503 -7.52 23.28 -20.56
C HIS A 503 -6.07 22.85 -20.77
N ALA A 504 -5.49 23.29 -21.89
CA ALA A 504 -4.07 23.12 -22.15
C ALA A 504 -3.28 24.13 -21.31
N PHE A 505 -2.19 23.66 -20.71
CA PHE A 505 -1.25 24.52 -19.98
C PHE A 505 0.01 24.67 -20.83
N SER A 506 0.32 25.91 -21.21
CA SER A 506 1.52 26.26 -21.95
C SER A 506 2.51 27.00 -21.05
N GLY A 507 3.80 26.94 -21.37
CA GLY A 507 4.82 27.70 -20.63
C GLY A 507 5.55 26.90 -19.52
N THR A 508 5.34 25.60 -19.40
CA THR A 508 6.05 24.73 -18.44
C THR A 508 7.55 24.98 -18.42
N ARG A 509 8.16 24.94 -19.60
CA ARG A 509 9.61 25.12 -19.77
C ARG A 509 10.06 26.53 -19.38
N ALA A 510 9.29 27.56 -19.74
CA ALA A 510 9.60 28.94 -19.38
C ALA A 510 9.61 29.15 -17.86
N LEU A 511 8.68 28.53 -17.13
CA LEU A 511 8.63 28.59 -15.66
C LEU A 511 9.86 27.94 -15.01
N LEU A 512 10.28 26.75 -15.48
CA LEU A 512 11.48 26.12 -14.97
C LEU A 512 12.74 26.91 -15.32
N CYS A 513 12.87 27.40 -16.56
CA CYS A 513 13.99 28.26 -16.97
C CYS A 513 14.03 29.51 -16.12
N GLY A 514 12.89 30.15 -15.85
CA GLY A 514 12.80 31.33 -14.98
C GLY A 514 13.33 31.07 -13.58
N ALA A 515 13.02 29.88 -13.00
CA ALA A 515 13.53 29.49 -11.69
C ALA A 515 15.06 29.26 -11.65
N MET A 516 15.69 29.05 -12.81
CA MET A 516 17.11 28.80 -12.96
C MET A 516 17.89 29.98 -13.54
N GLN A 517 17.24 31.13 -13.77
CA GLN A 517 17.85 32.32 -14.42
C GLN A 517 19.10 32.88 -13.72
N GLY A 518 19.30 32.58 -12.44
CA GLY A 518 20.47 32.97 -11.68
C GLY A 518 21.69 32.05 -11.85
N LEU A 519 21.49 30.88 -12.43
CA LEU A 519 22.52 29.84 -12.55
C LEU A 519 23.31 29.95 -13.85
N CYS A 520 24.49 29.38 -13.87
CA CYS A 520 25.37 29.33 -15.05
C CYS A 520 25.66 30.71 -15.67
N LYS A 521 25.78 31.76 -14.88
CA LYS A 521 26.11 33.12 -15.35
C LYS A 521 27.61 33.37 -15.49
N ASN A 522 28.46 32.45 -15.06
CA ASN A 522 29.91 32.61 -15.11
C ASN A 522 30.42 32.63 -16.56
N GLU A 523 31.50 33.35 -16.80
CA GLU A 523 32.22 33.38 -18.10
C GLU A 523 32.86 32.01 -18.39
N ARG A 524 33.34 31.34 -17.37
CA ARG A 524 33.92 30.01 -17.50
C ARG A 524 32.87 29.00 -17.96
N ARG A 525 33.22 28.22 -18.99
CA ARG A 525 32.37 27.18 -19.59
C ARG A 525 32.96 25.83 -19.32
N VAL A 526 32.16 24.93 -18.78
CA VAL A 526 32.51 23.52 -18.64
C VAL A 526 31.92 22.74 -19.81
N PRO A 527 32.73 22.11 -20.69
CA PRO A 527 32.21 21.31 -21.77
C PRO A 527 31.53 20.06 -21.24
N PHE A 528 30.34 19.77 -21.78
CA PHE A 528 29.56 18.59 -21.39
C PHE A 528 28.86 17.92 -22.57
N ALA A 529 28.54 16.65 -22.43
CA ALA A 529 27.76 15.85 -23.37
C ALA A 529 26.43 15.41 -22.76
N LEU A 530 25.46 15.07 -23.61
CA LEU A 530 24.20 14.45 -23.24
C LEU A 530 24.12 13.07 -23.90
N ARG A 531 24.14 12.01 -23.10
CA ARG A 531 24.07 10.62 -23.56
C ARG A 531 22.66 10.06 -23.43
N GLY A 532 22.16 9.51 -24.52
CA GLY A 532 20.85 8.89 -24.60
C GLY A 532 19.73 9.88 -25.00
N ALA A 533 18.68 9.33 -25.59
CA ALA A 533 17.56 10.11 -26.11
C ALA A 533 16.85 10.92 -24.99
N GLU A 534 16.70 10.32 -23.80
CA GLU A 534 16.01 10.95 -22.69
C GLU A 534 16.79 12.15 -22.14
N ALA A 535 18.10 12.06 -21.97
CA ALA A 535 18.91 13.20 -21.53
C ALA A 535 18.87 14.34 -22.54
N LYS A 536 18.97 14.04 -23.85
CA LYS A 536 18.86 15.05 -24.92
C LYS A 536 17.49 15.71 -24.93
N ARG A 537 16.42 14.93 -24.80
CA ARG A 537 15.02 15.41 -24.81
C ARG A 537 14.69 16.28 -23.59
N VAL A 538 15.09 15.83 -22.40
CA VAL A 538 14.70 16.47 -21.12
C VAL A 538 15.69 17.58 -20.72
N LEU A 539 17.00 17.32 -20.69
CA LEU A 539 17.99 18.27 -20.20
C LEU A 539 18.44 19.29 -21.28
N GLY A 540 18.50 18.85 -22.53
CA GLY A 540 19.01 19.68 -23.65
C GLY A 540 18.35 21.07 -23.76
N PRO A 541 17.01 21.15 -23.73
CA PRO A 541 16.31 22.44 -23.83
C PRO A 541 16.64 23.41 -22.67
N TYR A 542 16.85 22.89 -21.44
CA TYR A 542 17.19 23.74 -20.29
C TYR A 542 18.62 24.27 -20.38
N PHE A 543 19.58 23.40 -20.72
CA PHE A 543 20.94 23.88 -20.96
C PHE A 543 21.01 24.90 -22.08
N ALA A 544 20.28 24.66 -23.17
CA ALA A 544 20.22 25.63 -24.30
C ALA A 544 19.62 26.99 -23.86
N ALA A 545 18.55 26.96 -23.06
CA ALA A 545 17.95 28.20 -22.53
C ALA A 545 18.88 28.98 -21.60
N LEU A 546 19.84 28.31 -20.94
CA LEU A 546 20.90 28.90 -20.14
C LEU A 546 22.15 29.27 -20.97
N GLY A 547 22.09 29.22 -22.31
CA GLY A 547 23.21 29.51 -23.19
C GLY A 547 24.31 28.45 -23.15
N ARG A 548 23.98 27.21 -22.78
CA ARG A 548 24.91 26.08 -22.72
C ARG A 548 24.58 25.05 -23.80
N ARG A 549 25.58 24.68 -24.59
CA ARG A 549 25.42 23.69 -25.66
C ARG A 549 26.23 22.43 -25.34
N ALA A 550 25.59 21.27 -25.47
CA ALA A 550 26.27 20.00 -25.35
C ALA A 550 27.25 19.79 -26.52
N GLN A 551 28.39 19.20 -26.21
CA GLN A 551 29.45 18.87 -27.17
C GLN A 551 29.60 17.35 -27.23
N GLU A 552 29.76 16.78 -28.40
CA GLU A 552 30.08 15.35 -28.55
C GLU A 552 31.47 15.09 -27.99
N ASN A 553 31.62 14.00 -27.24
CA ASN A 553 32.89 13.58 -26.60
C ASN A 553 33.43 14.48 -25.48
N ALA A 554 32.60 15.35 -24.89
CA ALA A 554 33.02 16.09 -23.69
C ALA A 554 33.29 15.14 -22.50
N PRO A 555 34.29 15.47 -21.64
CA PRO A 555 34.67 14.62 -20.51
C PRO A 555 33.59 14.51 -19.44
N LEU A 556 32.70 15.49 -19.33
CA LEU A 556 31.53 15.48 -18.45
C LEU A 556 30.31 15.07 -19.27
N CYS A 557 29.63 14.01 -18.87
CA CYS A 557 28.50 13.48 -19.62
C CYS A 557 27.28 13.24 -18.71
N PHE A 558 26.18 13.90 -18.99
CA PHE A 558 24.91 13.71 -18.30
C PHE A 558 24.08 12.65 -18.97
N CYS A 559 23.61 11.68 -18.19
CA CYS A 559 22.66 10.65 -18.58
C CYS A 559 21.40 10.76 -17.74
N LEU A 560 20.25 10.52 -18.34
CA LEU A 560 18.97 10.49 -17.65
C LEU A 560 18.27 9.17 -17.98
N SER A 561 17.86 8.44 -16.95
CA SER A 561 17.04 7.26 -17.14
C SER A 561 15.62 7.64 -17.52
N ALA A 562 14.89 6.74 -18.15
CA ALA A 562 13.47 6.95 -18.46
C ALA A 562 12.60 7.19 -17.22
N LEU A 563 13.08 6.85 -16.03
CA LEU A 563 12.43 7.12 -14.73
C LEU A 563 12.89 8.45 -14.10
N GLY A 564 13.67 9.25 -14.82
CA GLY A 564 14.16 10.55 -14.34
C GLY A 564 15.31 10.46 -13.33
N ALA A 565 16.03 9.34 -13.23
CA ALA A 565 17.24 9.26 -12.42
C ALA A 565 18.43 9.82 -13.18
N LEU A 566 19.12 10.79 -12.58
CA LEU A 566 20.31 11.43 -13.11
C LEU A 566 21.55 10.60 -12.78
N THR A 567 22.39 10.40 -13.79
CA THR A 567 23.75 9.83 -13.68
C THR A 567 24.70 10.73 -14.45
N VAL A 568 25.88 11.01 -13.91
CA VAL A 568 26.89 11.81 -14.57
C VAL A 568 28.19 11.03 -14.67
N PHE A 569 28.79 11.01 -15.84
CA PHE A 569 30.10 10.43 -16.07
C PHE A 569 31.13 11.54 -16.21
N SER A 570 32.28 11.41 -15.56
CA SER A 570 33.40 12.34 -15.65
C SER A 570 34.73 11.57 -15.56
N ALA A 571 35.62 11.77 -16.51
CA ALA A 571 36.93 11.11 -16.57
C ALA A 571 36.88 9.57 -16.44
N GLY A 572 35.86 8.94 -17.02
CA GLY A 572 35.67 7.48 -16.96
C GLY A 572 34.94 6.97 -15.72
N GLU A 573 34.64 7.83 -14.78
CA GLU A 573 33.95 7.50 -13.52
C GLU A 573 32.45 7.84 -13.56
N GLU A 574 31.63 7.04 -12.87
CA GLU A 574 30.18 7.17 -12.80
C GLU A 574 29.73 7.77 -11.45
N TYR A 575 28.95 8.83 -11.51
CA TYR A 575 28.36 9.53 -10.36
C TYR A 575 26.85 9.38 -10.36
N ASP A 576 26.31 8.67 -9.41
CA ASP A 576 24.85 8.56 -9.25
C ASP A 576 24.23 9.80 -8.61
N ALA A 577 22.91 9.83 -8.55
CA ALA A 577 22.15 10.95 -7.98
C ALA A 577 22.55 11.28 -6.53
N TYR A 578 22.99 10.31 -5.73
CA TYR A 578 23.42 10.53 -4.34
C TYR A 578 24.83 11.11 -4.26
N ALA A 579 25.74 10.70 -5.13
CA ALA A 579 27.07 11.31 -5.23
C ALA A 579 26.97 12.79 -5.66
N ILE A 580 26.08 13.07 -6.65
CA ILE A 580 25.77 14.44 -7.08
C ILE A 580 25.18 15.24 -5.92
N THR A 581 24.21 14.66 -5.19
CA THR A 581 23.62 15.28 -3.99
C THR A 581 24.69 15.61 -2.95
N GLY A 582 25.64 14.72 -2.70
CA GLY A 582 26.75 14.95 -1.78
C GLY A 582 27.63 16.10 -2.19
N CYS A 583 28.02 16.18 -3.48
CA CYS A 583 28.75 17.32 -4.02
C CYS A 583 28.00 18.63 -3.83
N LEU A 584 26.72 18.66 -4.18
CA LEU A 584 25.88 19.85 -4.04
C LEU A 584 25.73 20.29 -2.58
N LEU A 585 25.42 19.36 -1.67
CA LEU A 585 25.30 19.65 -0.24
C LEU A 585 26.61 20.20 0.36
N PHE A 586 27.73 19.58 0.02
CA PHE A 586 29.04 20.02 0.51
C PHE A 586 29.35 21.47 0.12
N HIS A 587 29.12 21.82 -1.13
CA HIS A 587 29.50 23.13 -1.66
C HIS A 587 28.46 24.22 -1.38
N PHE A 588 27.17 23.90 -1.34
CA PHE A 588 26.12 24.87 -1.03
C PHE A 588 25.90 25.09 0.47
N ALA A 589 26.17 24.09 1.31
CA ALA A 589 26.08 24.25 2.75
C ALA A 589 27.24 25.04 3.40
N ALA A 590 28.37 25.17 2.70
CA ALA A 590 29.54 25.88 3.19
C ALA A 590 29.34 27.42 3.34
N GLY A 591 28.27 27.98 2.81
CA GLY A 591 28.04 29.42 2.77
C GLY A 591 26.76 29.96 3.40
N LYS A 592 25.89 29.11 4.00
CA LYS A 592 24.59 29.52 4.54
C LYS A 592 24.29 28.97 5.93
N SER A 593 23.54 29.74 6.71
CA SER A 593 23.10 29.44 8.07
C SER A 593 22.08 28.27 8.17
N GLU A 594 21.79 27.57 7.11
CA GLU A 594 20.84 26.44 7.11
C GLU A 594 21.48 25.18 7.71
N LYS A 595 21.04 24.84 8.90
CA LYS A 595 21.56 23.71 9.67
C LYS A 595 20.77 22.42 9.50
N THR A 596 19.73 22.39 8.65
CA THR A 596 18.84 21.21 8.52
C THR A 596 18.52 20.92 7.04
N VAL A 597 18.61 19.66 6.65
CA VAL A 597 18.20 19.16 5.33
C VAL A 597 17.31 17.92 5.51
N ALA A 598 16.48 17.64 4.52
CA ALA A 598 15.76 16.38 4.47
C ALA A 598 16.38 15.48 3.38
N LEU A 599 16.57 14.21 3.69
CA LEU A 599 17.10 13.19 2.78
C LEU A 599 16.21 11.94 2.82
N PRO A 600 16.08 11.21 1.68
CA PRO A 600 15.34 9.96 1.70
C PRO A 600 16.01 8.90 2.59
N ASN A 601 15.22 8.04 3.20
CA ASN A 601 15.72 6.94 4.04
C ASN A 601 16.59 5.94 3.27
N THR A 602 16.54 5.97 1.93
CA THR A 602 17.42 5.20 1.05
C THR A 602 18.75 5.90 0.76
N ALA A 603 18.99 7.09 1.33
CA ALA A 603 20.25 7.79 1.17
C ALA A 603 21.42 6.96 1.77
N PRO A 604 22.55 6.85 1.09
CA PRO A 604 23.66 6.05 1.57
C PRO A 604 24.30 6.64 2.85
N PRO A 605 24.93 5.80 3.70
CA PRO A 605 25.54 6.22 4.95
C PRO A 605 26.53 7.38 4.82
N TYR A 606 27.33 7.40 3.77
CA TYR A 606 28.31 8.45 3.56
C TYR A 606 27.71 9.85 3.44
N LEU A 607 26.48 9.96 2.92
CA LEU A 607 25.77 11.24 2.86
C LEU A 607 25.36 11.73 4.26
N LEU A 608 24.97 10.83 5.14
CA LEU A 608 24.64 11.15 6.52
C LEU A 608 25.89 11.53 7.32
N GLU A 609 27.01 10.82 7.10
CA GLU A 609 28.31 11.18 7.66
C GLU A 609 28.77 12.56 7.21
N LEU A 610 28.66 12.86 5.90
CA LEU A 610 28.96 14.17 5.35
C LEU A 610 28.13 15.27 6.03
N CYS A 611 26.84 15.07 6.20
CA CYS A 611 25.98 16.02 6.89
C CYS A 611 26.41 16.21 8.34
N ARG A 612 26.71 15.12 9.06
CA ARG A 612 27.19 15.17 10.45
C ARG A 612 28.51 15.93 10.59
N GLU A 613 29.50 15.66 9.72
CA GLU A 613 30.80 16.37 9.71
C GLU A 613 30.64 17.88 9.43
N LYS A 614 29.61 18.24 8.65
CA LYS A 614 29.29 19.65 8.35
C LYS A 614 28.35 20.30 9.35
N GLY A 615 27.95 19.60 10.42
CA GLY A 615 27.01 20.12 11.42
C GLY A 615 25.58 20.32 10.87
N ILE A 616 25.21 19.58 9.83
CA ILE A 616 23.89 19.66 9.18
C ILE A 616 22.99 18.58 9.80
N ALA A 617 21.91 18.97 10.45
CA ALA A 617 20.88 18.06 10.92
C ALA A 617 20.11 17.44 9.74
N VAL A 618 19.83 16.14 9.80
CA VAL A 618 19.12 15.43 8.73
C VAL A 618 17.77 14.96 9.24
N GLN A 619 16.71 15.38 8.56
CA GLN A 619 15.36 14.77 8.69
C GLN A 619 15.21 13.69 7.62
N THR A 620 14.60 12.57 7.99
CA THR A 620 14.44 11.43 7.08
C THR A 620 13.08 11.47 6.41
N VAL A 621 13.08 11.47 5.06
CA VAL A 621 11.87 11.28 4.25
C VAL A 621 11.73 9.80 3.93
N LEU A 622 10.63 9.18 4.36
CA LEU A 622 10.36 7.78 4.09
C LEU A 622 10.06 7.53 2.60
N HIS A 623 10.52 6.41 2.10
CA HIS A 623 10.26 5.99 0.71
C HIS A 623 8.77 5.69 0.48
N CYS A 624 8.09 5.14 1.50
CA CYS A 624 6.64 4.98 1.55
C CYS A 624 6.14 5.82 2.74
N PRO A 625 5.84 7.11 2.54
CA PRO A 625 5.57 8.02 3.64
C PRO A 625 4.28 7.66 4.36
N CYS A 626 4.35 7.56 5.68
CA CYS A 626 3.18 7.52 6.55
C CYS A 626 2.61 8.93 6.77
N ASP A 627 1.35 8.99 7.19
CA ASP A 627 0.62 10.25 7.37
C ASP A 627 0.89 10.87 8.75
N SER A 628 2.17 10.99 9.16
CA SER A 628 2.57 11.64 10.41
C SER A 628 3.00 13.10 10.18
N GLU A 629 2.82 13.94 11.19
CA GLU A 629 3.23 15.35 11.16
C GLU A 629 4.74 15.50 10.91
N GLU A 630 5.55 14.60 11.51
CA GLU A 630 7.00 14.56 11.30
C GLU A 630 7.35 14.29 9.83
N GLN A 631 6.68 13.31 9.20
CA GLN A 631 6.90 13.03 7.79
C GLN A 631 6.41 14.15 6.89
N LEU A 632 5.32 14.81 7.24
CA LEU A 632 4.83 15.97 6.49
C LEU A 632 5.85 17.12 6.55
N ALA A 633 6.41 17.41 7.72
CA ALA A 633 7.45 18.43 7.90
C ALA A 633 8.73 18.08 7.12
N ALA A 634 9.21 16.83 7.21
CA ALA A 634 10.38 16.36 6.47
C ALA A 634 10.20 16.46 4.95
N ARG A 635 9.01 16.11 4.45
CA ARG A 635 8.67 16.22 3.02
C ARG A 635 8.62 17.68 2.56
N THR A 636 8.05 18.56 3.36
CA THR A 636 8.01 19.99 3.05
C THR A 636 9.42 20.56 2.94
N LEU A 637 10.31 20.21 3.87
CA LEU A 637 11.71 20.60 3.83
C LEU A 637 12.44 20.02 2.60
N TYR A 638 12.17 18.77 2.24
CA TYR A 638 12.75 18.12 1.06
C TYR A 638 12.30 18.81 -0.23
N ALA A 639 11.01 19.11 -0.34
CA ALA A 639 10.43 19.81 -1.49
C ALA A 639 11.02 21.20 -1.72
N GLN A 640 11.42 21.92 -0.67
CA GLN A 640 12.05 23.25 -0.77
C GLN A 640 13.40 23.24 -1.49
N LYS A 641 14.03 22.06 -1.63
CA LYS A 641 15.34 21.92 -2.28
C LYS A 641 15.23 21.04 -3.54
N PRO A 642 14.72 21.59 -4.65
CA PRO A 642 14.47 20.81 -5.87
C PRO A 642 15.73 20.13 -6.42
N MET A 643 16.92 20.66 -6.19
CA MET A 643 18.19 20.02 -6.59
C MET A 643 18.42 18.64 -5.94
N LEU A 644 17.73 18.30 -4.84
CA LEU A 644 17.90 17.02 -4.16
C LEU A 644 16.97 15.92 -4.72
N HIS A 645 15.89 16.28 -5.40
CA HIS A 645 14.87 15.33 -5.86
C HIS A 645 14.44 15.48 -7.32
N ASN A 646 14.86 16.54 -7.99
CA ASN A 646 14.50 16.84 -9.37
C ASN A 646 15.75 16.85 -10.26
N ALA A 647 15.80 15.93 -11.21
CA ALA A 647 16.98 15.69 -12.04
C ALA A 647 17.39 16.89 -12.91
N VAL A 648 16.44 17.72 -13.37
CA VAL A 648 16.74 18.92 -14.15
C VAL A 648 17.46 19.95 -13.29
N PHE A 649 16.95 20.21 -12.08
CA PHE A 649 17.61 21.12 -11.15
C PHE A 649 18.96 20.58 -10.71
N ALA A 650 19.07 19.29 -10.38
CA ALA A 650 20.34 18.67 -9.98
C ALA A 650 21.41 18.82 -11.08
N ALA A 651 21.07 18.58 -12.35
CA ALA A 651 22.00 18.69 -13.46
C ALA A 651 22.46 20.16 -13.69
N VAL A 652 21.54 21.12 -13.65
CA VAL A 652 21.88 22.53 -13.84
C VAL A 652 22.69 23.07 -12.66
N PHE A 653 22.30 22.77 -11.43
CA PHE A 653 23.06 23.16 -10.22
C PHE A 653 24.46 22.56 -10.20
N LEU A 654 24.61 21.30 -10.64
CA LEU A 654 25.94 20.69 -10.74
C LEU A 654 26.82 21.42 -11.77
N LEU A 655 26.28 21.71 -12.95
CA LEU A 655 27.02 22.45 -13.97
C LEU A 655 27.43 23.85 -13.46
N ASP A 656 26.52 24.57 -12.82
CA ASP A 656 26.78 25.87 -12.21
C ASP A 656 27.88 25.79 -11.12
N LEU A 657 27.85 24.74 -10.29
CA LEU A 657 28.89 24.48 -9.28
C LEU A 657 30.26 24.30 -9.93
N LEU A 658 30.37 23.48 -10.97
CA LEU A 658 31.63 23.21 -11.66
C LEU A 658 32.16 24.47 -12.36
N GLU A 659 31.29 25.27 -12.98
CA GLU A 659 31.65 26.53 -13.59
C GLU A 659 32.13 27.57 -12.57
N ARG A 660 31.46 27.68 -11.41
CA ARG A 660 31.85 28.63 -10.34
C ARG A 660 33.14 28.22 -9.64
N SER A 661 33.25 26.93 -9.27
CA SER A 661 34.39 26.44 -8.49
C SER A 661 35.67 26.33 -9.31
N GLY A 662 35.52 26.20 -10.61
CA GLY A 662 36.65 25.93 -11.50
C GLY A 662 37.25 24.54 -11.37
N LYS A 663 36.62 23.66 -10.59
CA LYS A 663 37.06 22.30 -10.29
C LYS A 663 36.35 21.29 -11.22
N SER A 664 37.00 20.16 -11.43
CA SER A 664 36.36 19.00 -12.04
C SER A 664 35.36 18.35 -11.07
N LEU A 665 34.50 17.47 -11.58
CA LEU A 665 33.58 16.73 -10.73
C LEU A 665 34.32 15.82 -9.75
N SER A 666 35.43 15.18 -10.17
CA SER A 666 36.27 14.37 -9.29
C SER A 666 36.91 15.18 -8.16
N GLU A 667 37.40 16.38 -8.42
CA GLU A 667 37.94 17.27 -7.37
C GLU A 667 36.83 17.75 -6.42
N CYS A 668 35.63 18.04 -6.92
CA CYS A 668 34.49 18.38 -6.07
C CYS A 668 34.07 17.20 -5.17
N ALA A 669 34.05 15.99 -5.71
CA ALA A 669 33.75 14.78 -4.98
C ALA A 669 34.84 14.47 -3.93
N ALA A 670 36.10 14.63 -4.29
CA ALA A 670 37.22 14.47 -3.36
C ALA A 670 37.17 15.45 -2.18
N ALA A 671 36.88 16.73 -2.46
CA ALA A 671 36.70 17.75 -1.43
C ALA A 671 35.54 17.43 -0.48
N ALA A 672 34.48 16.82 -0.99
CA ALA A 672 33.35 16.32 -0.21
C ALA A 672 33.63 14.98 0.50
N LYS A 673 34.86 14.45 0.43
CA LYS A 673 35.23 13.12 0.90
C LYS A 673 34.40 11.99 0.30
N LEU A 674 33.90 12.18 -0.89
CA LEU A 674 33.16 11.18 -1.66
C LEU A 674 34.11 10.34 -2.55
N SER A 675 35.42 10.51 -2.40
CA SER A 675 36.47 9.81 -3.14
C SER A 675 37.16 8.77 -2.25
N PRO A 676 37.63 7.64 -2.78
CA PRO A 676 37.37 7.22 -4.14
C PRO A 676 35.86 6.96 -4.31
N LEU A 677 35.36 7.22 -5.49
CA LEU A 677 33.95 7.05 -5.80
C LEU A 677 33.43 5.74 -5.29
N ARG A 678 32.41 5.82 -4.46
CA ARG A 678 31.72 4.65 -3.94
C ARG A 678 30.86 4.08 -5.06
N ILE A 679 31.39 3.07 -5.69
CA ILE A 679 30.68 2.35 -6.73
C ILE A 679 29.51 1.62 -6.09
N ARG A 680 28.32 1.91 -6.61
CA ARG A 680 27.10 1.26 -6.14
C ARG A 680 26.78 0.05 -7.01
N ARG A 681 26.64 -1.11 -6.39
CA ARG A 681 26.10 -2.33 -6.99
C ARG A 681 24.80 -2.71 -6.30
N ARG A 682 23.90 -3.34 -7.04
CA ARG A 682 22.57 -3.72 -6.53
C ARG A 682 22.25 -5.16 -6.86
N ALA A 683 21.62 -5.84 -5.91
CA ALA A 683 21.00 -7.14 -6.08
C ALA A 683 19.55 -7.09 -5.60
N SER A 684 18.80 -8.11 -5.94
CA SER A 684 17.43 -8.27 -5.44
C SER A 684 17.22 -9.70 -4.98
N ILE A 685 16.65 -9.86 -3.80
CA ILE A 685 16.35 -11.15 -3.19
C ILE A 685 14.84 -11.35 -3.22
N ALA A 686 14.41 -12.50 -3.73
CA ALA A 686 13.00 -12.88 -3.74
C ALA A 686 12.57 -13.32 -2.34
N LEU A 687 11.42 -12.84 -1.90
CA LEU A 687 10.81 -13.14 -0.61
C LEU A 687 9.45 -13.81 -0.83
N ARG A 688 9.02 -14.65 0.10
CA ARG A 688 7.63 -15.08 0.22
C ARG A 688 6.83 -13.97 0.94
N ALA A 689 5.50 -14.02 0.81
CA ALA A 689 4.63 -13.11 1.54
C ALA A 689 4.89 -13.20 3.05
N GLY A 690 5.10 -12.06 3.71
CA GLY A 690 5.38 -11.98 5.15
C GLY A 690 6.84 -12.16 5.57
N GLU A 691 7.74 -12.65 4.71
CA GLU A 691 9.14 -12.85 5.09
C GLU A 691 9.92 -11.54 5.29
N GLY A 692 9.55 -10.47 4.59
CA GLY A 692 10.28 -9.20 4.64
C GLY A 692 10.35 -8.60 6.04
N GLY A 693 9.23 -8.49 6.72
CA GLY A 693 9.18 -7.95 8.09
C GLY A 693 9.92 -8.84 9.09
N ALA A 694 9.77 -10.17 8.98
CA ALA A 694 10.49 -11.11 9.84
C ALA A 694 12.01 -11.03 9.64
N LEU A 695 12.47 -10.93 8.39
CA LEU A 695 13.89 -10.78 8.06
C LEU A 695 14.46 -9.46 8.63
N MET A 696 13.74 -8.35 8.51
CA MET A 696 14.16 -7.06 9.06
C MET A 696 14.26 -7.10 10.59
N ARG A 697 13.34 -7.78 11.28
CA ARG A 697 13.42 -8.00 12.74
C ARG A 697 14.62 -8.83 13.13
N MET A 698 14.90 -9.93 12.43
CA MET A 698 16.09 -10.75 12.69
C MET A 698 17.37 -9.96 12.50
N LEU A 699 17.45 -9.13 11.47
CA LEU A 699 18.59 -8.24 11.24
C LEU A 699 18.75 -7.22 12.38
N ALA A 700 17.69 -6.59 12.82
CA ALA A 700 17.72 -5.63 13.92
C ALA A 700 18.18 -6.26 15.26
N GLN A 701 17.84 -7.54 15.49
CA GLN A 701 18.21 -8.28 16.69
C GLN A 701 19.65 -8.84 16.65
N SER A 702 20.14 -9.18 15.46
CA SER A 702 21.40 -9.92 15.31
C SER A 702 22.61 -9.03 14.98
N THR A 703 22.43 -7.74 14.69
CA THR A 703 23.52 -6.89 14.19
C THR A 703 23.62 -5.58 14.98
N PRO A 704 24.59 -5.44 15.90
CA PRO A 704 24.82 -4.20 16.69
C PRO A 704 25.14 -2.97 15.83
N ALA A 705 25.70 -3.16 14.64
CA ALA A 705 26.03 -2.10 13.68
C ALA A 705 24.86 -1.70 12.77
N TYR A 706 23.68 -2.20 13.05
CA TYR A 706 22.48 -1.95 12.26
C TYR A 706 21.97 -0.53 12.49
N LEU A 707 22.07 0.30 11.46
CA LEU A 707 21.46 1.63 11.44
C LEU A 707 20.04 1.54 10.92
N HIS A 708 19.06 1.56 11.81
CA HIS A 708 17.65 1.66 11.45
C HIS A 708 17.38 3.04 10.83
N ARG A 709 16.88 3.08 9.59
CA ARG A 709 16.63 4.33 8.86
C ARG A 709 15.14 4.52 8.58
N GLY A 710 14.34 4.48 9.62
CA GLY A 710 12.88 4.50 9.48
C GLY A 710 12.31 3.12 9.16
N GLU A 711 11.01 3.08 8.88
CA GLU A 711 10.25 1.83 8.79
C GLU A 711 10.60 0.94 7.58
N ASP A 712 11.28 1.48 6.55
CA ASP A 712 11.39 0.84 5.24
C ASP A 712 12.81 0.54 4.77
N ALA A 713 13.84 0.97 5.47
CA ALA A 713 15.22 0.74 5.04
C ALA A 713 16.15 0.49 6.21
N ALA A 714 17.16 -0.32 5.95
CA ALA A 714 18.23 -0.60 6.89
C ALA A 714 19.59 -0.34 6.25
N GLY A 715 20.52 0.21 7.00
CA GLY A 715 21.89 0.45 6.58
C GLY A 715 22.89 -0.24 7.50
N LEU A 716 23.91 -0.84 6.92
CA LEU A 716 25.08 -1.39 7.61
C LEU A 716 26.32 -0.67 7.10
N CYS A 717 27.08 -0.07 8.02
CA CYS A 717 28.43 0.41 7.73
C CYS A 717 29.43 -0.72 8.02
N LEU A 718 30.24 -1.06 7.03
CA LEU A 718 31.25 -2.13 7.11
C LEU A 718 32.65 -1.54 6.79
N SER A 719 33.71 -2.21 7.18
CA SER A 719 35.13 -1.79 7.00
C SER A 719 35.54 -1.66 5.53
N GLY A 720 34.80 -1.70 4.57
CA GLY A 720 35.11 -1.52 3.14
C GLY A 720 34.02 -0.76 2.36
N GLY A 721 32.95 -0.36 3.06
CA GLY A 721 31.82 0.29 2.40
C GLY A 721 30.54 0.21 3.22
N ALA A 722 29.41 0.30 2.56
CA ALA A 722 28.11 0.24 3.20
C ALA A 722 27.13 -0.64 2.43
N LEU A 723 26.29 -1.34 3.16
CA LEU A 723 25.13 -2.05 2.61
C LEU A 723 23.86 -1.30 3.00
N THR A 724 22.97 -1.13 2.03
CA THR A 724 21.64 -0.57 2.27
C THR A 724 20.59 -1.56 1.76
N LEU A 725 19.66 -1.93 2.63
CA LEU A 725 18.54 -2.79 2.33
C LEU A 725 17.27 -1.96 2.28
N TYR A 726 16.43 -2.18 1.27
CA TYR A 726 15.14 -1.54 1.17
C TYR A 726 14.16 -2.39 0.34
N PRO A 727 12.85 -2.33 0.63
CA PRO A 727 11.87 -3.10 -0.13
C PRO A 727 11.78 -2.57 -1.57
N ARG A 728 11.78 -3.48 -2.52
CA ARG A 728 11.54 -3.16 -3.92
C ARG A 728 10.11 -3.46 -4.33
N ARG A 729 9.57 -4.55 -3.81
CA ARG A 729 8.19 -5.03 -3.92
C ARG A 729 7.87 -5.80 -2.65
N LYS A 730 6.60 -6.16 -2.41
CA LYS A 730 6.23 -7.03 -1.28
C LYS A 730 7.03 -8.33 -1.22
N THR A 731 7.37 -8.86 -2.39
CA THR A 731 8.09 -10.12 -2.57
C THR A 731 9.54 -9.93 -3.02
N THR A 732 10.10 -8.74 -2.90
CA THR A 732 11.47 -8.47 -3.34
C THR A 732 12.14 -7.44 -2.45
N LEU A 733 13.24 -7.83 -1.83
CA LEU A 733 14.14 -6.96 -1.10
C LEU A 733 15.30 -6.56 -2.03
N ALA A 734 15.57 -5.26 -2.12
CA ALA A 734 16.75 -4.76 -2.82
C ALA A 734 17.89 -4.58 -1.83
N LEU A 735 19.06 -4.99 -2.22
CA LEU A 735 20.32 -4.80 -1.55
C LEU A 735 21.20 -3.90 -2.40
N SER A 736 21.75 -2.84 -1.82
CA SER A 736 22.68 -1.93 -2.48
C SER A 736 23.97 -1.92 -1.70
N ALA A 737 25.08 -2.18 -2.37
CA ALA A 737 26.44 -2.06 -1.80
C ALA A 737 27.12 -0.82 -2.36
N ASP A 738 27.68 0.01 -1.48
CA ASP A 738 28.45 1.20 -1.80
C ASP A 738 29.89 0.98 -1.31
N ALA A 739 30.87 0.94 -2.22
CA ALA A 739 32.27 0.73 -1.86
C ALA A 739 33.22 1.55 -2.74
N ALA A 740 34.48 1.58 -2.36
CA ALA A 740 35.54 2.34 -3.03
C ALA A 740 35.89 1.80 -4.41
N SER A 741 35.72 0.49 -4.66
CA SER A 741 35.98 -0.14 -5.95
C SER A 741 34.82 -1.04 -6.38
N CYS A 742 34.80 -1.40 -7.70
CA CYS A 742 33.82 -2.32 -8.26
C CYS A 742 33.91 -3.70 -7.59
N GLU A 743 35.11 -4.17 -7.35
CA GLU A 743 35.38 -5.46 -6.71
C GLU A 743 34.89 -5.46 -5.27
N ALA A 744 35.25 -4.44 -4.47
CA ALA A 744 34.77 -4.29 -3.10
C ALA A 744 33.25 -4.17 -3.02
N ALA A 745 32.60 -3.46 -3.95
CA ALA A 745 31.15 -3.37 -4.00
C ALA A 745 30.50 -4.72 -4.36
N GLN A 746 31.09 -5.49 -5.25
CA GLN A 746 30.64 -6.84 -5.61
C GLN A 746 30.82 -7.82 -4.45
N GLU A 747 31.96 -7.80 -3.77
CA GLU A 747 32.22 -8.64 -2.59
C GLU A 747 31.24 -8.34 -1.45
N LEU A 748 31.03 -7.07 -1.12
CA LEU A 748 30.05 -6.65 -0.13
C LEU A 748 28.65 -7.10 -0.51
N LEU A 749 28.28 -6.97 -1.78
CA LEU A 749 26.97 -7.38 -2.28
C LEU A 749 26.80 -8.89 -2.20
N ALA A 750 27.80 -9.65 -2.62
CA ALA A 750 27.80 -11.11 -2.57
C ALA A 750 27.75 -11.62 -1.12
N GLY A 751 28.56 -11.05 -0.23
CA GLY A 751 28.56 -11.36 1.19
C GLY A 751 27.21 -11.03 1.85
N GLY A 752 26.67 -9.86 1.57
CA GLY A 752 25.36 -9.43 2.07
C GLY A 752 24.21 -10.30 1.55
N THR A 753 24.24 -10.66 0.27
CA THR A 753 23.26 -11.56 -0.34
C THR A 753 23.29 -12.93 0.35
N LYS A 754 24.49 -13.52 0.49
CA LYS A 754 24.69 -14.82 1.16
C LYS A 754 24.22 -14.82 2.61
N ALA A 755 24.51 -13.74 3.35
CA ALA A 755 24.07 -13.58 4.73
C ALA A 755 22.53 -13.50 4.84
N LEU A 756 21.89 -12.74 3.96
CA LEU A 756 20.43 -12.63 3.90
C LEU A 756 19.76 -13.93 3.48
N GLU A 757 20.31 -14.66 2.54
CA GLU A 757 19.81 -15.98 2.14
C GLU A 757 19.94 -17.01 3.27
N ALA A 758 21.01 -16.96 4.06
CA ALA A 758 21.20 -17.80 5.25
C ALA A 758 20.13 -17.47 6.32
N LEU A 759 19.87 -16.19 6.56
CA LEU A 759 18.81 -15.76 7.48
C LEU A 759 17.43 -16.18 6.98
N LEU A 760 17.15 -16.06 5.69
CA LEU A 760 15.89 -16.53 5.08
C LEU A 760 15.73 -18.05 5.20
N LYS A 761 16.81 -18.82 4.98
CA LYS A 761 16.79 -20.26 5.17
C LYS A 761 16.46 -20.62 6.61
N ARG A 762 17.07 -19.96 7.58
CA ARG A 762 16.80 -20.12 9.00
C ARG A 762 15.35 -19.77 9.35
N LEU A 763 14.85 -18.64 8.85
CA LEU A 763 13.46 -18.21 9.04
C LEU A 763 12.44 -19.21 8.45
N ARG A 764 12.81 -19.91 7.38
CA ARG A 764 11.97 -20.93 6.74
C ARG A 764 12.03 -22.27 7.46
N THR A 765 13.13 -22.60 8.14
CA THR A 765 13.29 -23.84 8.92
C THR A 765 12.70 -23.72 10.33
N GLU A 766 12.71 -22.55 10.94
CA GLU A 766 12.07 -22.31 12.25
C GLU A 766 10.53 -22.24 12.15
N LYS A 767 9.95 -22.31 10.95
CA LYS A 767 8.50 -22.26 10.67
C LYS A 767 7.88 -23.61 10.25
N VAL A 768 8.61 -24.71 10.33
CA VAL A 768 8.09 -26.06 10.03
C VAL A 768 7.63 -26.76 11.31
#